data_da6929d35100be8d7768dd2dfbabefca
#
_entry.id   da6929d35100be8d7768dd2dfbabefca
#
_cell.length_a   1.000
_cell.length_b   1.000
_cell.length_c   1.000
_cell.angle_alpha   90.00
_cell.angle_beta   90.00
_cell.angle_gamma   90.00
#
_symmetry.space_group_name_H-M   'P 1'
#
loop_
_entity.id
_entity.type
_entity.pdbx_description
1 polymer ?
#
loop_
_entity_poly.entity_id
_entity_poly.type
_entity_poly.pdbx_seq_one_letter_code
_entity_poly.pdbx_strand_id
1 'polypeptide(L)'
;MVTLRQAPPRDEDEGIGLQPEELAILQEIERRVLWLSTLIVHHANNVRENPDKPTKVGGHQASSASVVTILTALYFQFLKSGDRTSIKPHASPVFHACQYLLGKLDQRYLTTLRELGGLQSYPSRTKDPDPVDFSTGSVGLGAVAPVFAALAGRYSKLKFGEVTSNRFISLMGDAELDEGNVWETVAEEAVQGLGNVIWIVDLNRQSLDRVIPGIKAARLKRLFAGAGWTVLEAKYGTSLEAAMSGPTGEALRQRIDSMSNEEYQSLIRISDGEELRRRLTGVADRDWRQGIIDSVADIPDEELQTLVGNLGGHDLPRLLQVLNEADQVEGSPVVIFAYTVKGYGLAFAGDPMNHSQLLTTPQLEQLRSQFGIEESEQWDAFAPDSEPGQWCARVASELEASKPLASLPATSVPASIEVRHPKLTSTQEAFGRTLIRAGEIPEVGERIVTMSPDVATSTHLAGWINKAGVFSLEEAHDYEAEATRMLRWKPSPSGQHIELGISEMNLFMALSQFGLTEELSGQPLIPIGTVYDPFVCRGLDALIYGLYINAKMIFAGTPAGVSLSPEGGAHQSTVTPSLGIELPNLNFYEPTFGREVDWILLQALRECCDRERGRSTYLRLSTKPIDQTLIDEPVARLGEAELQRQVLAGGYRLIDRMVETPDLPDRDVVHIATGGIMVPEAVEAARRLHAEGVAANVINVTSANQLYAAVRNGRRAQLRDAHAPHDLGQLATLFPKGERRAPIVTVQDGASHSLAFLGSVWGVPVVPLGVDEFGQSGSRQAVYETVGIDATQIFNAGMLALDLLDD
;
A
#
# COMPACT_ATOMS: atom_id res chain seq x y z
N MET A 1 -20.84 -21.85 -21.68
CA MET A 1 -21.55 -20.55 -21.70
C MET A 1 -21.53 -20.05 -20.26
N VAL A 2 -20.69 -19.12 -19.95
CA VAL A 2 -20.72 -18.45 -18.65
C VAL A 2 -21.90 -17.48 -18.70
N THR A 3 -22.97 -17.85 -18.05
CA THR A 3 -24.15 -16.98 -17.91
C THR A 3 -23.74 -15.85 -16.98
N LEU A 4 -23.62 -14.63 -17.52
CA LEU A 4 -23.52 -13.42 -16.70
C LEU A 4 -24.69 -13.47 -15.72
N ARG A 5 -24.44 -13.52 -14.42
CA ARG A 5 -25.47 -13.28 -13.41
C ARG A 5 -25.89 -11.80 -13.56
N GLN A 6 -26.93 -11.59 -14.35
CA GLN A 6 -27.68 -10.34 -14.31
C GLN A 6 -28.55 -10.39 -13.05
N ALA A 7 -28.59 -9.29 -12.33
CA ALA A 7 -29.57 -9.11 -11.26
C ALA A 7 -30.97 -9.40 -11.84
N PRO A 8 -31.89 -10.02 -11.08
CA PRO A 8 -33.24 -10.30 -11.55
C PRO A 8 -33.91 -8.98 -11.98
N PRO A 9 -34.67 -8.98 -13.10
CA PRO A 9 -35.45 -7.82 -13.47
C PRO A 9 -36.42 -7.50 -12.32
N ARG A 10 -36.36 -6.29 -11.79
CA ARG A 10 -37.32 -5.77 -10.82
C ARG A 10 -38.46 -5.05 -11.52
N ASP A 11 -39.61 -5.05 -10.87
CA ASP A 11 -40.74 -4.21 -11.23
C ASP A 11 -40.31 -2.73 -11.32
N GLU A 12 -40.65 -2.09 -12.44
CA GLU A 12 -40.20 -0.73 -12.80
C GLU A 12 -40.76 0.39 -11.91
N ASP A 13 -41.45 0.09 -10.80
CA ASP A 13 -42.21 1.04 -9.99
C ASP A 13 -41.68 1.30 -8.57
N GLU A 14 -40.54 0.75 -8.16
CA GLU A 14 -39.88 1.22 -6.93
C GLU A 14 -38.96 2.39 -7.27
N GLY A 15 -39.54 3.57 -7.31
CA GLY A 15 -38.84 4.85 -7.48
C GLY A 15 -37.76 5.00 -6.45
N ILE A 16 -36.61 5.54 -6.85
CA ILE A 16 -35.53 6.03 -5.97
C ILE A 16 -36.23 6.83 -4.88
N GLY A 17 -36.09 6.44 -3.62
CA GLY A 17 -36.82 7.03 -2.49
C GLY A 17 -36.50 8.51 -2.20
N LEU A 18 -35.85 9.22 -3.14
CA LEU A 18 -35.56 10.65 -3.07
C LEU A 18 -36.76 11.47 -3.56
N GLN A 19 -37.17 12.41 -2.73
CA GLN A 19 -38.17 13.43 -3.14
C GLN A 19 -37.50 14.46 -4.08
N PRO A 20 -38.28 15.11 -4.98
CA PRO A 20 -37.74 16.14 -5.87
C PRO A 20 -36.99 17.26 -5.16
N GLU A 21 -37.43 17.65 -3.96
CA GLU A 21 -36.76 18.65 -3.11
C GLU A 21 -35.38 18.18 -2.63
N GLU A 22 -35.25 16.92 -2.26
CA GLU A 22 -33.96 16.32 -1.84
C GLU A 22 -32.98 16.26 -3.01
N LEU A 23 -33.46 15.92 -4.20
CA LEU A 23 -32.65 15.93 -5.42
C LEU A 23 -32.13 17.33 -5.74
N ALA A 24 -32.97 18.37 -5.58
CA ALA A 24 -32.60 19.77 -5.79
C ALA A 24 -31.48 20.19 -4.83
N ILE A 25 -31.57 19.81 -3.53
CA ILE A 25 -30.53 20.07 -2.52
C ILE A 25 -29.22 19.39 -2.94
N LEU A 26 -29.24 18.12 -3.33
CA LEU A 26 -28.04 17.40 -3.77
C LEU A 26 -27.41 18.01 -5.02
N GLN A 27 -28.21 18.50 -5.97
CA GLN A 27 -27.72 19.20 -7.17
C GLN A 27 -27.09 20.56 -6.81
N GLU A 28 -27.58 21.26 -5.77
CA GLU A 28 -26.95 22.48 -5.28
C GLU A 28 -25.61 22.17 -4.60
N ILE A 29 -25.54 21.11 -3.80
CA ILE A 29 -24.28 20.61 -3.21
C ILE A 29 -23.29 20.22 -4.31
N GLU A 30 -23.72 19.49 -5.34
CA GLU A 30 -22.90 19.11 -6.49
C GLU A 30 -22.26 20.32 -7.18
N ARG A 31 -23.04 21.36 -7.44
CA ARG A 31 -22.52 22.62 -8.01
C ARG A 31 -21.47 23.29 -7.10
N ARG A 32 -21.71 23.32 -5.78
CA ARG A 32 -20.74 23.89 -4.82
C ARG A 32 -19.47 23.04 -4.75
N VAL A 33 -19.56 21.72 -4.80
CA VAL A 33 -18.40 20.79 -4.85
C VAL A 33 -17.58 21.02 -6.12
N LEU A 34 -18.24 21.13 -7.30
CA LEU A 34 -17.55 21.42 -8.56
C LEU A 34 -16.84 22.78 -8.50
N TRP A 35 -17.49 23.80 -7.96
CA TRP A 35 -16.92 25.12 -7.78
C TRP A 35 -15.68 25.09 -6.91
N LEU A 36 -15.80 24.60 -5.67
CA LEU A 36 -14.72 24.57 -4.70
C LEU A 36 -13.51 23.75 -5.19
N SER A 37 -13.76 22.56 -5.75
CA SER A 37 -12.69 21.72 -6.27
C SER A 37 -11.92 22.37 -7.43
N THR A 38 -12.63 23.11 -8.29
CA THR A 38 -12.05 23.87 -9.40
C THR A 38 -11.26 25.09 -8.88
N LEU A 39 -11.80 25.80 -7.90
CA LEU A 39 -11.19 26.98 -7.28
C LEU A 39 -9.91 26.63 -6.50
N ILE A 40 -9.88 25.53 -5.75
CA ILE A 40 -8.68 25.02 -5.05
C ILE A 40 -7.49 24.91 -6.02
N VAL A 41 -7.71 24.26 -7.18
CA VAL A 41 -6.65 24.09 -8.20
C VAL A 41 -6.29 25.41 -8.85
N HIS A 42 -7.28 26.25 -9.18
CA HIS A 42 -7.06 27.56 -9.79
C HIS A 42 -6.25 28.47 -8.87
N HIS A 43 -6.60 28.55 -7.59
CA HIS A 43 -5.92 29.38 -6.60
C HIS A 43 -4.44 28.99 -6.50
N ALA A 44 -4.13 27.71 -6.38
CA ALA A 44 -2.76 27.20 -6.27
C ALA A 44 -1.87 27.60 -7.48
N ASN A 45 -2.45 27.69 -8.67
CA ASN A 45 -1.70 27.96 -9.91
C ASN A 45 -1.69 29.43 -10.35
N ASN A 46 -2.73 30.20 -10.06
CA ASN A 46 -2.91 31.52 -10.63
C ASN A 46 -2.97 32.65 -9.58
N VAL A 47 -3.36 32.37 -8.34
CA VAL A 47 -3.54 33.38 -7.29
C VAL A 47 -2.39 33.38 -6.29
N ARG A 48 -2.07 32.22 -5.76
CA ARG A 48 -0.97 32.04 -4.79
C ARG A 48 0.38 32.38 -5.41
N GLU A 49 1.25 33.08 -4.67
CA GLU A 49 2.62 33.31 -5.07
C GLU A 49 3.38 31.98 -5.21
N ASN A 50 4.01 31.77 -6.33
CA ASN A 50 4.87 30.62 -6.58
C ASN A 50 6.30 31.14 -6.91
N PRO A 51 7.27 30.95 -5.96
CA PRO A 51 8.64 31.39 -6.19
C PRO A 51 9.33 30.66 -7.34
N ASP A 52 8.86 29.46 -7.69
CA ASP A 52 9.42 28.61 -8.75
C ASP A 52 8.76 28.85 -10.12
N LYS A 53 8.08 29.99 -10.32
CA LYS A 53 7.56 30.35 -11.66
C LYS A 53 8.66 30.33 -12.72
N PRO A 54 8.41 29.78 -13.93
CA PRO A 54 7.09 29.52 -14.53
C PRO A 54 6.50 28.11 -14.25
N THR A 55 7.07 27.33 -13.33
CA THR A 55 6.58 25.98 -13.04
C THR A 55 5.17 26.04 -12.45
N LYS A 56 4.22 25.31 -13.05
CA LYS A 56 2.87 25.17 -12.50
C LYS A 56 2.90 24.37 -11.18
N VAL A 57 2.09 24.78 -10.22
CA VAL A 57 1.88 23.97 -9.01
C VAL A 57 1.22 22.64 -9.35
N GLY A 58 0.31 22.65 -10.34
CA GLY A 58 -0.39 21.47 -10.82
C GLY A 58 -1.75 21.25 -10.15
N GLY A 59 -2.29 20.06 -10.32
CA GLY A 59 -3.66 19.67 -10.01
C GLY A 59 -4.41 19.33 -11.28
N HIS A 60 -5.56 18.65 -11.15
CA HIS A 60 -6.27 18.06 -12.28
C HIS A 60 -7.74 18.41 -12.26
N GLN A 61 -8.12 19.63 -12.73
CA GLN A 61 -9.50 20.08 -12.78
C GLN A 61 -10.41 19.12 -13.58
N ALA A 62 -9.94 18.64 -14.74
CA ALA A 62 -10.71 17.72 -15.57
C ALA A 62 -10.99 16.36 -14.91
N SER A 63 -9.98 15.77 -14.24
CA SER A 63 -10.16 14.50 -13.52
C SER A 63 -10.99 14.65 -12.24
N SER A 64 -10.94 15.82 -11.61
CA SER A 64 -11.82 16.18 -10.50
C SER A 64 -13.26 16.28 -10.98
N ALA A 65 -13.51 17.07 -12.01
CA ALA A 65 -14.86 17.33 -12.53
C ALA A 65 -15.57 16.05 -13.02
N SER A 66 -14.85 15.04 -13.53
CA SER A 66 -15.46 13.77 -13.96
C SER A 66 -16.14 13.00 -12.84
N VAL A 67 -15.80 13.24 -11.57
CA VAL A 67 -16.31 12.44 -10.43
C VAL A 67 -17.08 13.27 -9.41
N VAL A 68 -17.37 14.52 -9.68
CA VAL A 68 -18.11 15.39 -8.75
C VAL A 68 -19.46 14.77 -8.41
N THR A 69 -20.24 14.34 -9.40
CA THR A 69 -21.55 13.70 -9.19
C THR A 69 -21.41 12.41 -8.37
N ILE A 70 -20.39 11.58 -8.69
CA ILE A 70 -20.14 10.32 -7.97
C ILE A 70 -19.84 10.60 -6.48
N LEU A 71 -18.94 11.56 -6.19
CA LEU A 71 -18.57 11.89 -4.82
C LEU A 71 -19.71 12.60 -4.08
N THR A 72 -20.52 13.41 -4.78
CA THR A 72 -21.74 13.98 -4.20
C THR A 72 -22.74 12.89 -3.81
N ALA A 73 -23.01 11.93 -4.68
CA ALA A 73 -23.89 10.80 -4.37
C ALA A 73 -23.34 9.97 -3.19
N LEU A 74 -22.04 9.71 -3.16
CA LEU A 74 -21.39 8.96 -2.08
C LEU A 74 -21.48 9.70 -0.76
N TYR A 75 -20.86 10.88 -0.66
CA TYR A 75 -20.64 11.57 0.61
C TYR A 75 -21.87 12.22 1.20
N PHE A 76 -22.85 12.62 0.39
CA PHE A 76 -24.02 13.34 0.88
C PHE A 76 -25.32 12.53 0.90
N GLN A 77 -25.28 11.26 0.46
CA GLN A 77 -26.49 10.42 0.49
C GLN A 77 -26.24 8.94 0.77
N PHE A 78 -25.15 8.32 0.23
CA PHE A 78 -25.00 6.86 0.26
C PHE A 78 -24.21 6.34 1.45
N LEU A 79 -23.13 7.04 1.85
CA LEU A 79 -22.25 6.60 2.93
C LEU A 79 -22.97 6.56 4.28
N LYS A 80 -22.59 5.58 5.10
CA LYS A 80 -23.07 5.37 6.46
C LYS A 80 -21.90 5.32 7.44
N SER A 81 -22.15 5.47 8.73
CA SER A 81 -21.13 5.28 9.75
C SER A 81 -20.45 3.93 9.60
N GLY A 82 -19.11 3.91 9.71
CA GLY A 82 -18.29 2.71 9.54
C GLY A 82 -17.89 2.41 8.09
N ASP A 83 -18.43 3.09 7.08
CA ASP A 83 -17.94 2.96 5.71
C ASP A 83 -16.55 3.57 5.57
N ARG A 84 -15.72 2.95 4.72
CA ARG A 84 -14.36 3.38 4.42
C ARG A 84 -14.20 3.62 2.93
N THR A 85 -13.54 4.74 2.58
CA THR A 85 -13.45 5.18 1.19
C THR A 85 -12.02 5.39 0.74
N SER A 86 -11.73 4.93 -0.48
CA SER A 86 -10.50 5.27 -1.21
C SER A 86 -10.84 6.05 -2.47
N ILE A 87 -10.24 7.22 -2.62
CA ILE A 87 -10.57 8.14 -3.71
C ILE A 87 -9.38 8.22 -4.67
N LYS A 88 -9.63 8.07 -5.97
CA LYS A 88 -8.59 8.14 -7.00
C LYS A 88 -7.71 9.39 -6.83
N PRO A 89 -6.39 9.31 -7.08
CA PRO A 89 -5.45 10.37 -6.74
C PRO A 89 -5.83 11.76 -7.26
N HIS A 90 -6.24 11.83 -8.53
CA HIS A 90 -6.55 13.09 -9.20
C HIS A 90 -7.88 13.74 -8.79
N ALA A 91 -8.68 13.07 -7.98
CA ALA A 91 -9.91 13.61 -7.41
C ALA A 91 -9.73 14.20 -6.01
N SER A 92 -8.50 14.34 -5.53
CA SER A 92 -8.17 14.98 -4.25
C SER A 92 -8.91 16.30 -4.02
N PRO A 93 -8.95 17.27 -4.96
CA PRO A 93 -9.68 18.52 -4.74
C PRO A 93 -11.18 18.34 -4.49
N VAL A 94 -11.83 17.36 -5.14
CA VAL A 94 -13.26 17.06 -4.91
C VAL A 94 -13.46 16.45 -3.53
N PHE A 95 -12.57 15.52 -3.13
CA PHE A 95 -12.61 14.92 -1.80
C PHE A 95 -12.50 15.99 -0.70
N HIS A 96 -11.53 16.89 -0.78
CA HIS A 96 -11.35 17.97 0.18
C HIS A 96 -12.53 18.95 0.18
N ALA A 97 -13.13 19.23 -0.98
CA ALA A 97 -14.35 20.05 -1.05
C ALA A 97 -15.52 19.37 -0.32
N CYS A 98 -15.71 18.05 -0.48
CA CYS A 98 -16.71 17.30 0.28
C CYS A 98 -16.43 17.33 1.79
N GLN A 99 -15.18 17.11 2.21
CA GLN A 99 -14.79 17.14 3.64
C GLN A 99 -15.00 18.53 4.24
N TYR A 100 -14.74 19.59 3.48
CA TYR A 100 -14.99 20.96 3.91
C TYR A 100 -16.50 21.23 4.12
N LEU A 101 -17.34 20.86 3.15
CA LEU A 101 -18.79 21.05 3.27
C LEU A 101 -19.41 20.21 4.40
N LEU A 102 -18.81 19.09 4.74
CA LEU A 102 -19.16 18.27 5.91
C LEU A 102 -18.57 18.80 7.23
N GLY A 103 -17.87 19.95 7.22
CA GLY A 103 -17.25 20.53 8.40
C GLY A 103 -16.06 19.76 8.99
N LYS A 104 -15.51 18.80 8.23
CA LYS A 104 -14.35 17.96 8.62
C LYS A 104 -13.00 18.53 8.18
N LEU A 105 -13.00 19.61 7.39
CA LEU A 105 -11.83 20.37 6.93
C LEU A 105 -12.04 21.85 7.20
N ASP A 106 -11.06 22.54 7.77
CA ASP A 106 -11.10 23.97 7.98
C ASP A 106 -10.88 24.73 6.65
N GLN A 107 -11.63 25.80 6.41
CA GLN A 107 -11.57 26.65 5.21
C GLN A 107 -10.15 27.10 4.85
N ARG A 108 -9.30 27.41 5.84
CA ARG A 108 -7.92 27.85 5.64
C ARG A 108 -7.09 26.90 4.78
N TYR A 109 -7.42 25.61 4.77
CA TYR A 109 -6.68 24.61 3.99
C TYR A 109 -7.05 24.59 2.50
N LEU A 110 -8.20 25.12 2.11
CA LEU A 110 -8.64 25.13 0.70
C LEU A 110 -7.67 25.88 -0.23
N THR A 111 -6.90 26.81 0.32
CA THR A 111 -5.90 27.60 -0.44
C THR A 111 -4.48 26.98 -0.40
N THR A 112 -4.30 25.89 0.31
CA THR A 112 -2.95 25.31 0.60
C THR A 112 -2.62 24.06 -0.20
N LEU A 113 -3.28 23.82 -1.34
CA LEU A 113 -2.99 22.66 -2.19
C LEU A 113 -1.49 22.60 -2.55
N ARG A 114 -0.84 21.47 -2.22
CA ARG A 114 0.60 21.23 -2.45
C ARG A 114 1.53 22.20 -1.72
N GLU A 115 1.13 22.66 -0.55
CA GLU A 115 2.00 23.38 0.40
C GLU A 115 2.48 22.45 1.52
N LEU A 116 3.63 22.81 2.11
CA LEU A 116 4.14 22.11 3.28
C LEU A 116 3.18 22.31 4.47
N GLY A 117 2.63 21.23 5.00
CA GLY A 117 1.63 21.26 6.08
C GLY A 117 0.21 21.61 5.62
N GLY A 118 0.00 21.75 4.30
CA GLY A 118 -1.31 21.94 3.67
C GLY A 118 -1.81 20.65 3.02
N LEU A 119 -2.81 20.80 2.11
CA LEU A 119 -3.39 19.71 1.36
C LEU A 119 -2.35 19.06 0.44
N GLN A 120 -2.27 17.74 0.48
CA GLN A 120 -1.34 16.97 -0.34
C GLN A 120 -1.79 16.92 -1.81
N SER A 121 -0.89 16.47 -2.69
CA SER A 121 -1.20 16.24 -4.11
C SER A 121 -2.31 15.21 -4.32
N TYR A 122 -2.33 14.22 -3.44
CA TYR A 122 -3.22 13.07 -3.44
C TYR A 122 -3.64 12.76 -2.01
N PRO A 123 -4.84 12.24 -1.76
CA PRO A 123 -5.31 11.95 -0.42
C PRO A 123 -4.29 11.16 0.41
N SER A 124 -3.95 11.65 1.59
CA SER A 124 -2.94 11.07 2.46
C SER A 124 -3.41 10.98 3.91
N ARG A 125 -3.65 9.77 4.41
CA ARG A 125 -4.10 9.54 5.78
C ARG A 125 -3.14 10.02 6.88
N THR A 126 -1.86 10.23 6.53
CA THR A 126 -0.82 10.61 7.49
C THR A 126 -0.40 12.07 7.40
N LYS A 127 -0.84 12.80 6.38
CA LYS A 127 -0.35 14.17 6.11
C LYS A 127 -1.45 15.18 5.81
N ASP A 128 -2.60 14.76 5.29
CA ASP A 128 -3.72 15.67 5.11
C ASP A 128 -4.38 16.03 6.45
N PRO A 129 -4.92 17.24 6.59
CA PRO A 129 -5.56 17.69 7.83
C PRO A 129 -6.96 17.12 8.05
N ASP A 130 -7.61 16.65 7.00
CA ASP A 130 -8.93 16.01 7.02
C ASP A 130 -8.83 14.48 7.12
N PRO A 131 -9.91 13.79 7.53
CA PRO A 131 -9.88 12.35 7.69
C PRO A 131 -9.84 11.62 6.34
N VAL A 132 -8.70 11.00 6.04
CA VAL A 132 -8.48 10.15 4.88
C VAL A 132 -8.35 8.70 5.35
N ASP A 133 -9.24 7.81 4.90
CA ASP A 133 -9.16 6.39 5.27
C ASP A 133 -7.98 5.69 4.59
N PHE A 134 -7.77 5.92 3.29
CA PHE A 134 -6.70 5.32 2.50
C PHE A 134 -5.92 6.37 1.73
N SER A 135 -4.60 6.37 1.89
CA SER A 135 -3.74 7.18 1.03
C SER A 135 -3.78 6.65 -0.40
N THR A 136 -3.65 7.57 -1.35
CA THR A 136 -3.54 7.23 -2.77
C THR A 136 -2.34 7.92 -3.38
N GLY A 137 -2.03 7.67 -4.65
CA GLY A 137 -0.86 8.28 -5.32
C GLY A 137 -0.18 7.31 -6.26
N SER A 138 0.35 6.19 -5.76
CA SER A 138 0.73 5.08 -6.64
C SER A 138 -0.53 4.45 -7.21
N VAL A 139 -0.61 4.44 -8.53
CA VAL A 139 -1.81 4.04 -9.29
C VAL A 139 -2.12 2.56 -9.03
N GLY A 140 -3.38 2.25 -8.77
CA GLY A 140 -3.87 0.91 -8.46
C GLY A 140 -3.83 0.54 -6.97
N LEU A 141 -2.83 0.98 -6.18
CA LEU A 141 -2.73 0.59 -4.75
C LEU A 141 -3.90 1.12 -3.91
N GLY A 142 -4.32 2.38 -4.17
CA GLY A 142 -5.48 2.96 -3.50
C GLY A 142 -6.79 2.23 -3.81
N ALA A 143 -6.92 1.64 -5.00
CA ALA A 143 -8.06 0.81 -5.36
C ALA A 143 -8.09 -0.52 -4.61
N VAL A 144 -6.91 -1.14 -4.44
CA VAL A 144 -6.72 -2.46 -3.85
C VAL A 144 -6.79 -2.45 -2.33
N ALA A 145 -6.26 -1.41 -1.67
CA ALA A 145 -6.18 -1.34 -0.22
C ALA A 145 -7.52 -1.62 0.51
N PRO A 146 -8.67 -1.03 0.09
CA PRO A 146 -9.96 -1.31 0.74
C PRO A 146 -10.39 -2.77 0.67
N VAL A 147 -9.98 -3.53 -0.34
CA VAL A 147 -10.31 -4.97 -0.45
C VAL A 147 -9.66 -5.77 0.67
N PHE A 148 -8.37 -5.54 0.91
CA PHE A 148 -7.66 -6.21 2.01
C PHE A 148 -8.06 -5.66 3.39
N ALA A 149 -8.49 -4.40 3.47
CA ALA A 149 -9.10 -3.86 4.68
C ALA A 149 -10.47 -4.53 4.97
N ALA A 150 -11.26 -4.82 3.93
CA ALA A 150 -12.50 -5.59 4.06
C ALA A 150 -12.23 -7.02 4.54
N LEU A 151 -11.21 -7.69 4.00
CA LEU A 151 -10.78 -9.01 4.47
C LEU A 151 -10.37 -8.96 5.94
N ALA A 152 -9.56 -7.97 6.35
CA ALA A 152 -9.14 -7.77 7.73
C ALA A 152 -10.31 -7.49 8.67
N GLY A 153 -11.28 -6.67 8.24
CA GLY A 153 -12.52 -6.41 8.98
C GLY A 153 -13.37 -7.68 9.11
N ARG A 154 -13.51 -8.46 8.04
CA ARG A 154 -14.24 -9.74 8.05
C ARG A 154 -13.57 -10.77 8.96
N TYR A 155 -12.24 -10.90 8.88
CA TYR A 155 -11.45 -11.71 9.80
C TYR A 155 -11.71 -11.31 11.25
N SER A 156 -11.61 -10.02 11.57
CA SER A 156 -11.83 -9.49 12.92
C SER A 156 -13.24 -9.76 13.41
N LYS A 157 -14.26 -9.60 12.56
CA LYS A 157 -15.66 -9.87 12.89
C LYS A 157 -15.89 -11.35 13.21
N LEU A 158 -15.32 -12.26 12.43
CA LEU A 158 -15.43 -13.71 12.67
C LEU A 158 -14.70 -14.14 13.94
N LYS A 159 -13.56 -13.50 14.26
CA LYS A 159 -12.71 -13.85 15.40
C LYS A 159 -13.19 -13.23 16.72
N PHE A 160 -13.62 -11.96 16.70
CA PHE A 160 -13.90 -11.16 17.91
C PHE A 160 -15.36 -10.71 18.04
N GLY A 161 -16.19 -10.96 17.03
CA GLY A 161 -17.63 -10.70 17.04
C GLY A 161 -18.02 -9.30 16.57
N GLU A 162 -17.34 -8.23 17.01
CA GLU A 162 -17.68 -6.85 16.71
C GLU A 162 -16.58 -6.12 15.94
N VAL A 163 -16.99 -5.28 14.99
CA VAL A 163 -16.12 -4.37 14.24
C VAL A 163 -16.83 -3.05 14.02
N THR A 164 -16.05 -1.97 13.83
CA THR A 164 -16.57 -0.63 13.53
C THR A 164 -16.69 -0.36 12.02
N SER A 165 -16.08 -1.20 11.18
CA SER A 165 -16.17 -1.08 9.72
C SER A 165 -17.46 -1.69 9.18
N ASN A 166 -17.97 -1.08 8.08
CA ASN A 166 -19.15 -1.54 7.36
C ASN A 166 -18.76 -1.92 5.92
N ARG A 167 -18.86 -0.98 4.97
CA ARG A 167 -18.48 -1.18 3.56
C ARG A 167 -17.13 -0.56 3.27
N PHE A 168 -16.46 -1.10 2.23
CA PHE A 168 -15.19 -0.62 1.73
C PHE A 168 -15.34 -0.24 0.25
N ILE A 169 -15.23 1.05 -0.04
CA ILE A 169 -15.59 1.62 -1.34
C ILE A 169 -14.37 2.24 -1.97
N SER A 170 -14.02 1.82 -3.18
CA SER A 170 -12.93 2.42 -3.96
C SER A 170 -13.48 3.14 -5.18
N LEU A 171 -13.13 4.41 -5.34
CA LEU A 171 -13.29 5.14 -6.59
C LEU A 171 -11.96 5.17 -7.33
N MET A 172 -11.90 4.59 -8.52
CA MET A 172 -10.70 4.52 -9.35
C MET A 172 -10.97 5.04 -10.76
N GLY A 173 -9.91 5.41 -11.48
CA GLY A 173 -9.98 5.71 -12.91
C GLY A 173 -9.88 4.45 -13.76
N ASP A 174 -10.44 4.48 -14.96
CA ASP A 174 -10.38 3.37 -15.92
C ASP A 174 -8.94 3.02 -16.35
N ALA A 175 -8.02 3.98 -16.30
CA ALA A 175 -6.60 3.76 -16.55
C ALA A 175 -5.89 2.99 -15.41
N GLU A 176 -6.41 3.01 -14.19
CA GLU A 176 -5.85 2.23 -13.06
C GLU A 176 -6.03 0.72 -13.28
N LEU A 177 -6.96 0.32 -14.14
CA LEU A 177 -7.13 -1.08 -14.55
C LEU A 177 -6.02 -1.59 -15.50
N ASP A 178 -5.05 -0.77 -15.87
CA ASP A 178 -3.84 -1.21 -16.58
C ASP A 178 -2.78 -1.75 -15.59
N GLU A 179 -2.91 -1.49 -14.28
CA GLU A 179 -1.99 -1.93 -13.25
C GLU A 179 -2.12 -3.42 -12.90
N GLY A 180 -0.98 -4.12 -12.82
CA GLY A 180 -0.95 -5.56 -12.57
C GLY A 180 -1.50 -5.95 -11.19
N ASN A 181 -1.23 -5.15 -10.15
CA ASN A 181 -1.71 -5.39 -8.78
C ASN A 181 -3.24 -5.41 -8.67
N VAL A 182 -3.95 -4.65 -9.51
CA VAL A 182 -5.41 -4.69 -9.59
C VAL A 182 -5.90 -6.09 -9.97
N TRP A 183 -5.26 -6.70 -10.96
CA TRP A 183 -5.64 -8.03 -11.44
C TRP A 183 -5.18 -9.17 -10.52
N GLU A 184 -4.05 -9.01 -9.82
CA GLU A 184 -3.69 -9.92 -8.74
C GLU A 184 -4.79 -9.96 -7.67
N THR A 185 -5.33 -8.78 -7.27
CA THR A 185 -6.40 -8.69 -6.28
C THR A 185 -7.74 -9.21 -6.80
N VAL A 186 -8.10 -8.91 -8.05
CA VAL A 186 -9.36 -9.38 -8.66
C VAL A 186 -9.40 -10.90 -8.74
N ALA A 187 -8.25 -11.54 -8.96
CA ALA A 187 -8.13 -12.99 -9.08
C ALA A 187 -7.88 -13.70 -7.72
N GLU A 188 -7.64 -12.96 -6.63
CA GLU A 188 -7.28 -13.53 -5.33
C GLU A 188 -8.44 -14.28 -4.67
N GLU A 189 -8.24 -15.55 -4.34
CA GLU A 189 -9.29 -16.38 -3.73
C GLU A 189 -9.65 -15.92 -2.31
N ALA A 190 -8.69 -15.40 -1.54
CA ALA A 190 -8.93 -14.97 -0.17
C ALA A 190 -9.92 -13.80 -0.06
N VAL A 191 -10.15 -13.05 -1.15
CA VAL A 191 -11.10 -11.93 -1.18
C VAL A 191 -12.45 -12.29 -1.82
N GLN A 192 -12.60 -13.50 -2.36
CA GLN A 192 -13.88 -13.97 -2.86
C GLN A 192 -14.89 -14.06 -1.71
N GLY A 193 -16.14 -13.72 -1.98
CA GLY A 193 -17.18 -13.71 -0.95
C GLY A 193 -17.26 -12.44 -0.10
N LEU A 194 -16.45 -11.41 -0.34
CA LEU A 194 -16.50 -10.12 0.37
C LEU A 194 -17.62 -9.23 -0.21
N GLY A 195 -18.87 -9.47 0.17
CA GLY A 195 -20.04 -8.71 -0.30
C GLY A 195 -20.09 -7.25 0.17
N ASN A 196 -19.14 -6.80 0.99
CA ASN A 196 -19.04 -5.42 1.48
C ASN A 196 -17.95 -4.60 0.76
N VAL A 197 -17.48 -5.07 -0.39
CA VAL A 197 -16.51 -4.35 -1.26
C VAL A 197 -17.23 -3.81 -2.48
N ILE A 198 -17.11 -2.51 -2.73
CA ILE A 198 -17.68 -1.83 -3.90
C ILE A 198 -16.57 -1.05 -4.59
N TRP A 199 -16.28 -1.40 -5.84
CA TRP A 199 -15.43 -0.61 -6.71
C TRP A 199 -16.27 0.24 -7.67
N ILE A 200 -15.93 1.51 -7.81
CA ILE A 200 -16.54 2.43 -8.78
C ILE A 200 -15.44 2.83 -9.76
N VAL A 201 -15.59 2.43 -11.00
CA VAL A 201 -14.69 2.79 -12.10
C VAL A 201 -15.23 4.04 -12.80
N ASP A 202 -14.53 5.17 -12.67
CA ASP A 202 -14.74 6.37 -13.48
C ASP A 202 -14.34 6.09 -14.91
N LEU A 203 -15.30 5.63 -15.72
CA LEU A 203 -15.08 5.23 -17.11
C LEU A 203 -15.26 6.43 -18.05
N ASN A 204 -14.28 7.31 -18.07
CA ASN A 204 -14.27 8.50 -18.94
C ASN A 204 -13.62 8.26 -20.31
N ARG A 205 -13.06 7.07 -20.54
CA ARG A 205 -12.47 6.62 -21.80
C ARG A 205 -11.27 7.45 -22.28
N GLN A 206 -10.61 8.12 -21.34
CA GLN A 206 -9.39 8.90 -21.59
C GLN A 206 -8.29 8.46 -20.62
N SER A 207 -7.15 8.02 -21.16
CA SER A 207 -5.92 7.85 -20.39
C SER A 207 -5.24 9.22 -20.14
N LEU A 208 -4.00 9.21 -19.63
CA LEU A 208 -3.28 10.45 -19.31
C LEU A 208 -3.15 11.39 -20.53
N ASP A 209 -2.83 10.86 -21.72
CA ASP A 209 -2.47 11.65 -22.88
C ASP A 209 -3.30 11.39 -24.14
N ARG A 210 -4.30 10.49 -24.08
CA ARG A 210 -5.09 10.13 -25.28
C ARG A 210 -6.46 9.56 -24.94
N VAL A 211 -7.35 9.64 -25.94
CA VAL A 211 -8.58 8.85 -25.96
C VAL A 211 -8.21 7.38 -26.22
N ILE A 212 -8.78 6.47 -25.44
CA ILE A 212 -8.55 5.03 -25.59
C ILE A 212 -9.33 4.52 -26.81
N PRO A 213 -8.66 4.01 -27.87
CA PRO A 213 -9.35 3.49 -29.05
C PRO A 213 -10.16 2.24 -28.72
N GLY A 214 -11.37 2.16 -29.26
CA GLY A 214 -12.24 0.99 -29.14
C GLY A 214 -12.92 0.83 -27.77
N ILE A 215 -13.79 -0.18 -27.67
CA ILE A 215 -14.62 -0.43 -26.49
C ILE A 215 -13.91 -1.41 -25.56
N LYS A 216 -13.05 -0.92 -24.65
CA LYS A 216 -12.43 -1.76 -23.61
C LYS A 216 -13.46 -2.25 -22.57
N ALA A 217 -14.54 -1.50 -22.32
CA ALA A 217 -15.51 -1.75 -21.24
C ALA A 217 -16.09 -3.18 -21.27
N ALA A 218 -16.52 -3.67 -22.44
CA ALA A 218 -17.08 -5.01 -22.57
C ALA A 218 -16.07 -6.13 -22.24
N ARG A 219 -14.79 -5.91 -22.51
CA ARG A 219 -13.71 -6.83 -22.14
C ARG A 219 -13.48 -6.80 -20.64
N LEU A 220 -13.37 -5.63 -20.04
CA LEU A 220 -13.13 -5.44 -18.60
C LEU A 220 -14.26 -6.07 -17.79
N LYS A 221 -15.53 -5.81 -18.15
CA LYS A 221 -16.70 -6.42 -17.50
C LYS A 221 -16.65 -7.95 -17.51
N ARG A 222 -16.24 -8.55 -18.62
CA ARG A 222 -16.10 -10.03 -18.71
C ARG A 222 -14.97 -10.55 -17.83
N LEU A 223 -13.88 -9.81 -17.66
CA LEU A 223 -12.78 -10.19 -16.78
C LEU A 223 -13.21 -10.19 -15.31
N PHE A 224 -13.90 -9.14 -14.85
CA PHE A 224 -14.46 -9.10 -13.50
C PHE A 224 -15.48 -10.19 -13.25
N ALA A 225 -16.45 -10.36 -14.16
CA ALA A 225 -17.45 -11.41 -14.05
C ALA A 225 -16.83 -12.82 -14.07
N GLY A 226 -15.80 -13.03 -14.89
CA GLY A 226 -15.04 -14.28 -14.92
C GLY A 226 -14.26 -14.58 -13.65
N ALA A 227 -13.88 -13.54 -12.89
CA ALA A 227 -13.24 -13.62 -11.58
C ALA A 227 -14.25 -13.67 -10.41
N GLY A 228 -15.56 -13.80 -10.66
CA GLY A 228 -16.58 -13.95 -9.62
C GLY A 228 -17.12 -12.63 -9.04
N TRP A 229 -16.74 -11.47 -9.59
CA TRP A 229 -17.27 -10.18 -9.19
C TRP A 229 -18.65 -9.91 -9.81
N THR A 230 -19.54 -9.28 -9.05
CA THR A 230 -20.79 -8.75 -9.59
C THR A 230 -20.52 -7.45 -10.32
N VAL A 231 -20.98 -7.35 -11.58
CA VAL A 231 -20.74 -6.21 -12.45
C VAL A 231 -22.02 -5.41 -12.65
N LEU A 232 -22.00 -4.13 -12.28
CA LEU A 232 -23.08 -3.18 -12.44
C LEU A 232 -22.64 -2.02 -13.35
N GLU A 233 -23.60 -1.28 -13.92
CA GLU A 233 -23.34 -0.16 -14.81
C GLU A 233 -24.22 1.04 -14.53
N ALA A 234 -23.61 2.22 -14.40
CA ALA A 234 -24.29 3.51 -14.56
C ALA A 234 -23.90 4.07 -15.94
N LYS A 235 -24.56 3.58 -17.00
CA LYS A 235 -24.19 3.91 -18.38
C LYS A 235 -24.87 5.16 -18.89
N TYR A 236 -26.19 5.17 -18.87
CA TYR A 236 -27.00 6.29 -19.29
C TYR A 236 -27.63 6.96 -18.07
N GLY A 237 -27.80 8.27 -18.13
CA GLY A 237 -28.62 8.99 -17.16
C GLY A 237 -30.09 8.87 -17.44
N THR A 238 -30.91 9.27 -16.49
CA THR A 238 -32.38 9.13 -16.52
C THR A 238 -33.01 9.80 -17.70
N SER A 239 -32.55 11.00 -18.11
CA SER A 239 -33.10 11.71 -19.27
C SER A 239 -32.80 11.01 -20.58
N LEU A 240 -31.58 10.48 -20.74
CA LEU A 240 -31.19 9.76 -21.95
C LEU A 240 -31.89 8.39 -22.04
N GLU A 241 -32.06 7.68 -20.93
CA GLU A 241 -32.84 6.45 -20.86
C GLU A 241 -34.30 6.69 -21.19
N ALA A 242 -34.89 7.79 -20.71
CA ALA A 242 -36.25 8.15 -21.08
C ALA A 242 -36.40 8.36 -22.60
N ALA A 243 -35.46 9.06 -23.24
CA ALA A 243 -35.46 9.24 -24.70
C ALA A 243 -35.30 7.90 -25.47
N MET A 244 -34.55 6.92 -24.87
CA MET A 244 -34.33 5.60 -25.42
C MET A 244 -35.48 4.60 -25.15
N SER A 245 -36.42 4.91 -24.27
CA SER A 245 -37.54 4.01 -23.90
C SER A 245 -38.76 4.13 -24.79
N GLY A 246 -38.80 5.13 -25.67
CA GLY A 246 -39.90 5.32 -26.64
C GLY A 246 -39.91 4.29 -27.78
N PRO A 247 -40.96 4.25 -28.59
CA PRO A 247 -41.11 3.26 -29.67
C PRO A 247 -39.94 3.24 -30.67
N THR A 248 -39.24 4.35 -30.84
CA THR A 248 -38.09 4.54 -31.75
C THR A 248 -36.77 4.63 -31.00
N GLY A 249 -36.79 4.56 -29.68
CA GLY A 249 -35.63 4.78 -28.78
C GLY A 249 -34.51 3.78 -28.98
N GLU A 250 -34.79 2.57 -29.42
CA GLU A 250 -33.78 1.57 -29.75
C GLU A 250 -32.83 2.04 -30.86
N ALA A 251 -33.28 2.82 -31.81
CA ALA A 251 -32.44 3.40 -32.85
C ALA A 251 -31.42 4.40 -32.26
N LEU A 252 -31.85 5.24 -31.32
CA LEU A 252 -30.96 6.17 -30.59
C LEU A 252 -29.94 5.40 -29.73
N ARG A 253 -30.38 4.38 -29.03
CA ARG A 253 -29.50 3.52 -28.20
C ARG A 253 -28.40 2.89 -29.03
N GLN A 254 -28.78 2.22 -30.12
CA GLN A 254 -27.81 1.56 -31.00
C GLN A 254 -26.87 2.56 -31.68
N ARG A 255 -27.38 3.77 -32.02
CA ARG A 255 -26.55 4.84 -32.59
C ARG A 255 -25.45 5.23 -31.61
N ILE A 256 -25.78 5.51 -30.33
CA ILE A 256 -24.82 5.89 -29.31
C ILE A 256 -23.88 4.72 -28.99
N ASP A 257 -24.40 3.50 -28.90
CA ASP A 257 -23.61 2.30 -28.59
C ASP A 257 -22.61 1.91 -29.68
N SER A 258 -22.93 2.24 -30.94
CA SER A 258 -22.04 1.97 -32.08
C SER A 258 -20.96 3.01 -32.30
N MET A 259 -21.01 4.18 -31.62
CA MET A 259 -19.99 5.21 -31.77
C MET A 259 -18.65 4.76 -31.20
N SER A 260 -17.56 5.11 -31.86
CA SER A 260 -16.25 5.07 -31.25
C SER A 260 -16.15 6.11 -30.10
N ASN A 261 -15.20 5.92 -29.20
CA ASN A 261 -14.96 6.91 -28.13
C ASN A 261 -14.63 8.29 -28.69
N GLU A 262 -13.86 8.35 -29.77
CA GLU A 262 -13.49 9.59 -30.46
C GLU A 262 -14.71 10.28 -31.07
N GLU A 263 -15.59 9.51 -31.72
CA GLU A 263 -16.82 10.02 -32.31
C GLU A 263 -17.74 10.60 -31.25
N TYR A 264 -18.02 9.83 -30.19
CA TYR A 264 -18.86 10.28 -29.07
C TYR A 264 -18.32 11.54 -28.39
N GLN A 265 -17.01 11.58 -28.08
CA GLN A 265 -16.41 12.74 -27.47
C GLN A 265 -16.38 13.96 -28.40
N SER A 266 -16.26 13.76 -29.71
CA SER A 266 -16.41 14.83 -30.67
C SER A 266 -17.84 15.36 -30.70
N LEU A 267 -18.81 14.48 -30.58
CA LEU A 267 -20.25 14.82 -30.62
C LEU A 267 -20.67 15.68 -29.43
N ILE A 268 -20.31 15.28 -28.21
CA ILE A 268 -20.68 16.00 -26.98
C ILE A 268 -20.04 17.39 -26.85
N ARG A 269 -19.01 17.71 -27.65
CA ARG A 269 -18.38 19.04 -27.69
C ARG A 269 -19.03 20.01 -28.63
N ILE A 270 -20.01 19.57 -29.43
CA ILE A 270 -20.72 20.44 -30.38
C ILE A 270 -21.73 21.25 -29.59
N SER A 271 -21.52 22.56 -29.52
CA SER A 271 -22.43 23.51 -28.87
C SER A 271 -23.55 24.02 -29.80
N ASP A 272 -23.38 23.85 -31.12
CA ASP A 272 -24.40 24.15 -32.11
C ASP A 272 -25.37 22.97 -32.20
N GLY A 273 -26.57 23.14 -31.68
CA GLY A 273 -27.58 22.08 -31.61
C GLY A 273 -28.08 21.57 -32.95
N GLU A 274 -28.13 22.44 -33.97
CA GLU A 274 -28.49 22.04 -35.34
C GLU A 274 -27.41 21.12 -35.95
N GLU A 275 -26.14 21.48 -35.78
CA GLU A 275 -24.99 20.65 -36.22
C GLU A 275 -24.94 19.34 -35.43
N LEU A 276 -25.18 19.39 -34.10
CA LEU A 276 -25.25 18.21 -33.25
C LEU A 276 -26.34 17.24 -33.73
N ARG A 277 -27.54 17.75 -33.97
CA ARG A 277 -28.67 16.96 -34.49
C ARG A 277 -28.31 16.34 -35.84
N ARG A 278 -27.71 17.12 -36.74
CA ARG A 278 -27.25 16.64 -38.05
C ARG A 278 -26.25 15.50 -37.95
N ARG A 279 -25.27 15.57 -37.02
CA ARG A 279 -24.28 14.50 -36.83
C ARG A 279 -24.87 13.28 -36.11
N LEU A 280 -25.73 13.49 -35.13
CA LEU A 280 -26.40 12.40 -34.41
C LEU A 280 -27.25 11.56 -35.37
N THR A 281 -28.00 12.21 -36.24
CA THR A 281 -28.91 11.58 -37.19
C THR A 281 -28.25 11.18 -38.53
N GLY A 282 -27.00 11.54 -38.76
CA GLY A 282 -26.24 11.39 -40.01
C GLY A 282 -25.78 9.97 -40.33
N VAL A 283 -26.61 8.95 -40.16
CA VAL A 283 -26.32 7.55 -40.51
C VAL A 283 -26.72 7.22 -41.95
N ALA A 284 -26.04 6.22 -42.54
CA ALA A 284 -26.30 5.82 -43.94
C ALA A 284 -27.61 5.08 -44.09
N ASP A 285 -28.01 4.27 -43.15
CA ASP A 285 -29.26 3.52 -43.16
C ASP A 285 -30.47 4.44 -42.97
N ARG A 286 -31.44 4.36 -43.87
CA ARG A 286 -32.57 5.29 -43.92
C ARG A 286 -33.59 5.03 -42.80
N ASP A 287 -33.87 3.78 -42.49
CA ASP A 287 -34.85 3.42 -41.47
C ASP A 287 -34.33 3.74 -40.07
N TRP A 288 -33.06 3.49 -39.81
CA TRP A 288 -32.34 3.88 -38.59
C TRP A 288 -32.29 5.39 -38.39
N ARG A 289 -32.00 6.12 -39.48
CA ARG A 289 -32.00 7.60 -39.45
C ARG A 289 -33.35 8.16 -39.00
N GLN A 290 -34.46 7.63 -39.56
CA GLN A 290 -35.78 8.07 -39.18
C GLN A 290 -36.11 7.76 -37.72
N GLY A 291 -35.75 6.57 -37.22
CA GLY A 291 -35.92 6.22 -35.82
C GLY A 291 -35.16 7.16 -34.86
N ILE A 292 -33.92 7.55 -35.23
CA ILE A 292 -33.15 8.51 -34.43
C ILE A 292 -33.81 9.90 -34.46
N ILE A 293 -34.23 10.37 -35.62
CA ILE A 293 -34.92 11.66 -35.76
C ILE A 293 -36.17 11.68 -34.87
N ASP A 294 -36.98 10.64 -34.94
CA ASP A 294 -38.22 10.52 -34.17
C ASP A 294 -37.98 10.47 -32.66
N SER A 295 -36.88 9.83 -32.23
CA SER A 295 -36.50 9.71 -30.81
C SER A 295 -36.08 11.05 -30.17
N VAL A 296 -35.62 12.01 -30.97
CA VAL A 296 -35.16 13.34 -30.48
C VAL A 296 -36.02 14.48 -31.08
N ALA A 297 -37.18 14.17 -31.69
CA ALA A 297 -38.02 15.15 -32.37
C ALA A 297 -38.52 16.28 -31.45
N ASP A 298 -38.91 15.93 -30.23
CA ASP A 298 -39.47 16.85 -29.25
C ASP A 298 -38.36 17.53 -28.37
N ILE A 299 -37.11 17.23 -28.60
CA ILE A 299 -35.99 17.80 -27.84
C ILE A 299 -35.50 19.07 -28.56
N PRO A 300 -35.53 20.24 -27.91
CA PRO A 300 -34.96 21.46 -28.46
C PRO A 300 -33.46 21.34 -28.78
N ASP A 301 -32.98 22.05 -29.80
CA ASP A 301 -31.57 21.98 -30.19
C ASP A 301 -30.62 22.43 -29.08
N GLU A 302 -31.02 23.42 -28.29
CA GLU A 302 -30.27 23.91 -27.13
C GLU A 302 -30.16 22.89 -25.98
N GLU A 303 -31.07 21.91 -25.91
CA GLU A 303 -31.08 20.86 -24.87
C GLU A 303 -30.40 19.55 -25.36
N LEU A 304 -30.20 19.40 -26.65
CA LEU A 304 -29.73 18.16 -27.26
C LEU A 304 -28.32 17.77 -26.78
N GLN A 305 -27.44 18.76 -26.58
CA GLN A 305 -26.10 18.51 -26.05
C GLN A 305 -26.15 17.95 -24.63
N THR A 306 -27.00 18.52 -23.77
CA THR A 306 -27.22 18.06 -22.40
C THR A 306 -27.81 16.65 -22.39
N LEU A 307 -28.77 16.35 -23.24
CA LEU A 307 -29.34 15.01 -23.38
C LEU A 307 -28.29 13.98 -23.78
N VAL A 308 -27.55 14.22 -24.88
CA VAL A 308 -26.52 13.28 -25.36
C VAL A 308 -25.39 13.12 -24.37
N GLY A 309 -25.06 14.16 -23.61
CA GLY A 309 -24.07 14.14 -22.53
C GLY A 309 -24.57 13.57 -21.20
N ASN A 310 -25.86 13.21 -21.07
CA ASN A 310 -26.44 12.66 -19.85
C ASN A 310 -26.04 11.21 -19.67
N LEU A 311 -24.80 11.00 -19.21
CA LEU A 311 -24.26 9.69 -18.84
C LEU A 311 -24.60 9.36 -17.38
N GLY A 312 -24.71 8.08 -17.07
CA GLY A 312 -25.10 7.62 -15.73
C GLY A 312 -24.15 8.03 -14.60
N GLY A 313 -22.85 8.24 -14.91
CA GLY A 313 -21.89 8.77 -13.94
C GLY A 313 -22.05 10.27 -13.62
N HIS A 314 -22.91 10.98 -14.33
CA HIS A 314 -23.29 12.38 -14.13
C HIS A 314 -24.77 12.58 -13.78
N ASP A 315 -25.45 11.50 -13.40
CA ASP A 315 -26.88 11.51 -13.07
C ASP A 315 -27.08 10.99 -11.64
N LEU A 316 -27.37 11.88 -10.70
CA LEU A 316 -27.54 11.54 -9.29
C LEU A 316 -28.58 10.45 -9.05
N PRO A 317 -29.79 10.49 -9.63
CA PRO A 317 -30.77 9.41 -9.50
C PRO A 317 -30.24 8.07 -9.97
N ARG A 318 -29.59 8.01 -11.12
CA ARG A 318 -29.04 6.77 -11.66
C ARG A 318 -27.91 6.22 -10.81
N LEU A 319 -27.00 7.07 -10.35
CA LEU A 319 -25.91 6.66 -9.45
C LEU A 319 -26.43 6.08 -8.15
N LEU A 320 -27.40 6.75 -7.51
CA LEU A 320 -27.99 6.28 -6.25
C LEU A 320 -28.74 4.96 -6.45
N GLN A 321 -29.42 4.79 -7.56
CA GLN A 321 -30.04 3.51 -7.91
C GLN A 321 -29.00 2.39 -7.96
N VAL A 322 -27.91 2.56 -8.74
CA VAL A 322 -26.89 1.53 -8.92
C VAL A 322 -26.10 1.29 -7.62
N LEU A 323 -25.85 2.33 -6.82
CA LEU A 323 -25.23 2.19 -5.50
C LEU A 323 -26.11 1.38 -4.53
N ASN A 324 -27.43 1.62 -4.54
CA ASN A 324 -28.38 0.83 -3.75
C ASN A 324 -28.47 -0.63 -4.25
N GLU A 325 -28.41 -0.86 -5.57
CA GLU A 325 -28.29 -2.21 -6.12
C GLU A 325 -27.02 -2.91 -5.63
N ALA A 326 -25.89 -2.21 -5.59
CA ALA A 326 -24.63 -2.73 -5.07
C ALA A 326 -24.70 -3.09 -3.57
N ASP A 327 -25.41 -2.28 -2.76
CA ASP A 327 -25.59 -2.51 -1.31
C ASP A 327 -26.44 -3.77 -1.02
N GLN A 328 -27.21 -4.26 -1.99
CA GLN A 328 -28.01 -5.49 -1.85
C GLN A 328 -27.26 -6.75 -2.28
N VAL A 329 -26.08 -6.62 -2.86
CA VAL A 329 -25.29 -7.78 -3.30
C VAL A 329 -24.61 -8.42 -2.09
N GLU A 330 -24.92 -9.69 -1.88
CA GLU A 330 -24.28 -10.51 -0.87
C GLU A 330 -23.34 -11.55 -1.49
N GLY A 331 -22.27 -11.88 -0.81
CA GLY A 331 -21.41 -13.01 -1.17
C GLY A 331 -20.48 -12.81 -2.37
N SER A 332 -20.37 -11.60 -2.91
CA SER A 332 -19.36 -11.26 -3.94
C SER A 332 -19.00 -9.78 -3.91
N PRO A 333 -17.75 -9.42 -4.20
CA PRO A 333 -17.38 -8.01 -4.44
C PRO A 333 -18.14 -7.45 -5.65
N VAL A 334 -18.40 -6.14 -5.61
CA VAL A 334 -19.13 -5.43 -6.69
C VAL A 334 -18.19 -4.49 -7.41
N VAL A 335 -18.30 -4.43 -8.75
CA VAL A 335 -17.69 -3.36 -9.56
C VAL A 335 -18.78 -2.62 -10.34
N ILE A 336 -18.82 -1.30 -10.19
CA ILE A 336 -19.73 -0.39 -10.90
C ILE A 336 -18.93 0.34 -11.97
N PHE A 337 -19.31 0.19 -13.23
CA PHE A 337 -18.75 1.00 -14.32
C PHE A 337 -19.62 2.27 -14.47
N ALA A 338 -19.13 3.41 -13.96
CA ALA A 338 -19.79 4.70 -14.07
C ALA A 338 -19.27 5.44 -15.31
N TYR A 339 -20.11 5.58 -16.32
CA TYR A 339 -19.75 6.27 -17.56
C TYR A 339 -19.79 7.77 -17.35
N THR A 340 -18.66 8.43 -17.62
CA THR A 340 -18.45 9.86 -17.37
C THR A 340 -17.81 10.58 -18.56
N VAL A 341 -17.73 11.89 -18.44
CA VAL A 341 -16.99 12.78 -19.36
C VAL A 341 -15.91 13.49 -18.54
N LYS A 342 -14.64 13.32 -18.95
CA LYS A 342 -13.53 14.01 -18.31
C LYS A 342 -13.67 15.52 -18.48
N GLY A 343 -13.69 16.26 -17.36
CA GLY A 343 -13.92 17.70 -17.36
C GLY A 343 -15.38 18.11 -17.42
N TYR A 344 -16.33 17.22 -17.08
CA TYR A 344 -17.76 17.51 -17.08
C TYR A 344 -18.09 18.82 -16.32
N GLY A 345 -18.95 19.67 -16.90
CA GLY A 345 -19.29 20.96 -16.32
C GLY A 345 -18.24 22.07 -16.50
N LEU A 346 -17.08 21.79 -17.11
CA LEU A 346 -16.01 22.75 -17.40
C LEU A 346 -15.92 23.07 -18.90
N ALA A 347 -15.37 24.24 -19.24
CA ALA A 347 -15.27 24.73 -20.62
C ALA A 347 -14.49 23.81 -21.59
N PHE A 348 -13.68 22.88 -21.07
CA PHE A 348 -12.88 21.91 -21.83
C PHE A 348 -13.39 20.46 -21.67
N ALA A 349 -14.65 20.27 -21.32
CA ALA A 349 -15.24 18.94 -21.17
C ALA A 349 -15.06 18.08 -22.44
N GLY A 350 -14.57 16.84 -22.27
CA GLY A 350 -14.36 15.91 -23.39
C GLY A 350 -13.21 16.25 -24.33
N ASP A 351 -12.41 17.30 -24.07
CA ASP A 351 -11.21 17.60 -24.86
C ASP A 351 -10.14 16.52 -24.64
N PRO A 352 -9.58 15.91 -25.69
CA PRO A 352 -8.53 14.89 -25.55
C PRO A 352 -7.28 15.34 -24.78
N MET A 353 -7.01 16.64 -24.81
CA MET A 353 -5.82 17.24 -24.17
C MET A 353 -6.10 17.86 -22.80
N ASN A 354 -7.26 17.61 -22.19
CA ASN A 354 -7.67 18.27 -20.95
C ASN A 354 -7.01 17.74 -19.67
N HIS A 355 -6.20 16.69 -19.74
CA HIS A 355 -5.62 16.07 -18.54
C HIS A 355 -4.89 17.08 -17.63
N SER A 356 -4.06 17.94 -18.18
CA SER A 356 -3.30 18.97 -17.45
C SER A 356 -3.78 20.40 -17.75
N GLN A 357 -4.90 20.55 -18.45
CA GLN A 357 -5.47 21.85 -18.78
C GLN A 357 -6.14 22.47 -17.55
N LEU A 358 -5.96 23.78 -17.39
CA LEU A 358 -6.59 24.56 -16.32
C LEU A 358 -7.50 25.62 -16.92
N LEU A 359 -8.60 25.94 -16.24
CA LEU A 359 -9.43 27.10 -16.60
C LEU A 359 -8.62 28.40 -16.55
N THR A 360 -8.79 29.24 -17.55
CA THR A 360 -8.34 30.62 -17.49
C THR A 360 -9.19 31.41 -16.50
N THR A 361 -8.67 32.53 -16.00
CA THR A 361 -9.42 33.40 -15.08
C THR A 361 -10.79 33.83 -15.66
N PRO A 362 -10.91 34.25 -16.92
CA PRO A 362 -12.24 34.54 -17.51
C PRO A 362 -13.19 33.34 -17.54
N GLN A 363 -12.71 32.14 -17.82
CA GLN A 363 -13.53 30.93 -17.79
C GLN A 363 -14.00 30.59 -16.39
N LEU A 364 -13.15 30.77 -15.37
CA LEU A 364 -13.53 30.60 -13.97
C LEU A 364 -14.59 31.61 -13.53
N GLU A 365 -14.44 32.88 -13.92
CA GLU A 365 -15.43 33.95 -13.66
C GLU A 365 -16.77 33.63 -14.31
N GLN A 366 -16.75 33.12 -15.54
CA GLN A 366 -17.97 32.67 -16.22
C GLN A 366 -18.65 31.53 -15.43
N LEU A 367 -17.88 30.53 -14.99
CA LEU A 367 -18.41 29.44 -14.16
C LEU A 367 -19.02 29.92 -12.85
N ARG A 368 -18.32 30.87 -12.17
CA ARG A 368 -18.81 31.51 -10.95
C ARG A 368 -20.17 32.20 -11.16
N SER A 369 -20.25 32.99 -12.25
CA SER A 369 -21.49 33.69 -12.61
C SER A 369 -22.64 32.75 -12.94
N GLN A 370 -22.35 31.63 -13.66
CA GLN A 370 -23.37 30.61 -13.97
C GLN A 370 -23.93 29.95 -12.70
N PHE A 371 -23.12 29.80 -11.66
CA PHE A 371 -23.53 29.21 -10.39
C PHE A 371 -24.14 30.25 -9.42
N GLY A 372 -24.16 31.52 -9.80
CA GLY A 372 -24.70 32.60 -8.96
C GLY A 372 -23.92 32.85 -7.67
N ILE A 373 -22.60 32.57 -7.68
CA ILE A 373 -21.74 32.71 -6.50
C ILE A 373 -21.12 34.11 -6.51
N GLU A 374 -21.30 34.86 -5.43
CA GLU A 374 -20.66 36.17 -5.25
C GLU A 374 -19.15 36.00 -4.99
N GLU A 375 -18.33 36.97 -5.38
CA GLU A 375 -16.88 36.92 -5.21
C GLU A 375 -16.49 36.85 -3.71
N SER A 376 -17.23 37.55 -2.85
CA SER A 376 -17.01 37.53 -1.40
C SER A 376 -17.32 36.18 -0.75
N GLU A 377 -18.11 35.32 -1.39
CA GLU A 377 -18.63 34.05 -0.86
C GLU A 377 -17.99 32.83 -1.57
N GLN A 378 -17.01 33.08 -2.42
CA GLN A 378 -16.44 32.03 -3.30
C GLN A 378 -15.85 30.84 -2.54
N TRP A 379 -15.40 31.05 -1.31
CA TRP A 379 -14.84 30.01 -0.43
C TRP A 379 -15.81 29.51 0.64
N ASP A 380 -16.98 30.10 0.76
CA ASP A 380 -17.89 29.81 1.87
C ASP A 380 -18.57 28.45 1.70
N ALA A 381 -18.80 27.79 2.83
CA ALA A 381 -19.75 26.69 2.93
C ALA A 381 -21.20 27.24 2.84
N PHE A 382 -22.16 26.34 2.85
CA PHE A 382 -23.56 26.75 2.93
C PHE A 382 -23.89 27.39 4.30
N ALA A 383 -24.79 28.36 4.30
CA ALA A 383 -25.31 28.94 5.53
C ALA A 383 -25.95 27.84 6.42
N PRO A 384 -25.69 27.81 7.73
CA PRO A 384 -26.17 26.73 8.61
C PRO A 384 -27.69 26.54 8.65
N ASP A 385 -28.44 27.62 8.36
CA ASP A 385 -29.91 27.65 8.32
C ASP A 385 -30.51 27.38 6.92
N SER A 386 -29.67 27.28 5.89
CA SER A 386 -30.12 26.88 4.55
C SER A 386 -30.38 25.36 4.47
N GLU A 387 -31.23 24.94 3.52
CA GLU A 387 -31.53 23.51 3.30
C GLU A 387 -30.27 22.67 2.98
N PRO A 388 -29.35 23.11 2.08
CA PRO A 388 -28.09 22.39 1.86
C PRO A 388 -27.17 22.38 3.09
N GLY A 389 -27.13 23.48 3.88
CA GLY A 389 -26.34 23.55 5.13
C GLY A 389 -26.83 22.56 6.19
N GLN A 390 -28.13 22.49 6.40
CA GLN A 390 -28.77 21.54 7.30
C GLN A 390 -28.56 20.11 6.83
N TRP A 391 -28.62 19.85 5.51
CA TRP A 391 -28.35 18.56 4.92
C TRP A 391 -26.90 18.10 5.20
N CYS A 392 -25.93 18.97 4.93
CA CYS A 392 -24.51 18.69 5.22
C CYS A 392 -24.26 18.40 6.70
N ALA A 393 -24.86 19.18 7.60
CA ALA A 393 -24.72 19.00 9.04
C ALA A 393 -25.33 17.66 9.53
N ARG A 394 -26.50 17.28 9.00
CA ARG A 394 -27.13 15.99 9.28
C ARG A 394 -26.24 14.84 8.86
N VAL A 395 -25.78 14.84 7.59
CA VAL A 395 -24.90 13.79 7.05
C VAL A 395 -23.58 13.72 7.81
N ALA A 396 -22.97 14.86 8.17
CA ALA A 396 -21.74 14.89 8.95
C ALA A 396 -21.89 14.18 10.30
N SER A 397 -23.04 14.37 10.98
CA SER A 397 -23.36 13.68 12.25
C SER A 397 -23.58 12.17 12.05
N GLU A 398 -24.23 11.78 10.95
CA GLU A 398 -24.45 10.36 10.61
C GLU A 398 -23.14 9.63 10.26
N LEU A 399 -22.15 10.36 9.72
CA LEU A 399 -20.82 9.85 9.35
C LEU A 399 -19.78 9.99 10.47
N GLU A 400 -20.20 10.21 11.70
CA GLU A 400 -19.24 10.33 12.82
C GLU A 400 -18.45 9.03 13.01
N ALA A 401 -17.13 9.17 13.19
CA ALA A 401 -16.23 8.02 13.31
C ALA A 401 -16.46 7.27 14.62
N SER A 402 -16.57 5.95 14.52
CA SER A 402 -16.64 5.06 15.68
C SER A 402 -15.29 4.97 16.39
N LYS A 403 -15.31 4.80 17.72
CA LYS A 403 -14.08 4.59 18.51
C LYS A 403 -13.61 3.14 18.40
N PRO A 404 -12.29 2.88 18.52
CA PRO A 404 -11.78 1.52 18.60
C PRO A 404 -12.47 0.71 19.71
N LEU A 405 -12.78 -0.56 19.44
CA LEU A 405 -13.45 -1.49 20.37
C LEU A 405 -12.46 -2.12 21.35
N ALA A 406 -11.21 -2.28 20.93
CA ALA A 406 -10.16 -2.88 21.71
C ALA A 406 -8.81 -2.18 21.45
N SER A 407 -7.87 -2.36 22.36
CA SER A 407 -6.47 -1.94 22.19
C SER A 407 -5.54 -3.04 22.68
N LEU A 408 -4.34 -3.10 22.14
CA LEU A 408 -3.30 -4.05 22.54
C LEU A 408 -2.02 -3.26 22.89
N PRO A 409 -1.76 -2.96 24.17
CA PRO A 409 -0.58 -2.18 24.54
C PRO A 409 0.71 -2.99 24.38
N ALA A 410 1.81 -2.32 24.05
CA ALA A 410 3.11 -2.94 23.90
C ALA A 410 3.60 -3.69 25.16
N THR A 411 3.09 -3.35 26.34
CA THR A 411 3.37 -4.02 27.63
C THR A 411 2.77 -5.43 27.69
N SER A 412 1.81 -5.80 26.85
CA SER A 412 1.28 -7.16 26.75
C SER A 412 2.32 -8.15 26.20
N VAL A 413 3.37 -7.67 25.52
CA VAL A 413 4.45 -8.52 25.00
C VAL A 413 5.55 -8.65 26.04
N PRO A 414 5.88 -9.88 26.54
CA PRO A 414 6.92 -10.07 27.56
C PRO A 414 8.33 -9.76 27.03
N ALA A 415 9.28 -9.49 27.93
CA ALA A 415 10.66 -9.21 27.58
C ALA A 415 11.38 -10.41 26.94
N SER A 416 11.02 -11.62 27.37
CA SER A 416 11.58 -12.87 26.87
C SER A 416 10.53 -13.99 26.93
N ILE A 417 10.72 -15.01 26.10
CA ILE A 417 9.98 -16.28 26.14
C ILE A 417 10.98 -17.43 26.07
N GLU A 418 10.64 -18.57 26.65
CA GLU A 418 11.51 -19.75 26.56
C GLU A 418 11.29 -20.47 25.22
N VAL A 419 12.32 -20.49 24.38
CA VAL A 419 12.37 -21.25 23.13
C VAL A 419 13.59 -22.16 23.15
N ARG A 420 13.41 -23.44 22.77
CA ARG A 420 14.52 -24.39 22.68
C ARG A 420 14.96 -24.52 21.22
N HIS A 421 16.23 -24.17 20.98
CA HIS A 421 16.87 -24.33 19.69
C HIS A 421 17.86 -25.49 19.72
N PRO A 422 17.88 -26.40 18.73
CA PRO A 422 18.93 -27.41 18.58
C PRO A 422 20.31 -26.75 18.45
N LYS A 423 21.36 -27.52 18.74
CA LYS A 423 22.74 -27.03 18.62
C LYS A 423 23.08 -26.50 17.21
N LEU A 424 22.53 -27.16 16.18
CA LEU A 424 22.60 -26.72 14.80
C LEU A 424 21.19 -26.27 14.37
N THR A 425 20.98 -24.99 14.20
CA THR A 425 19.67 -24.40 13.87
C THR A 425 19.87 -23.27 12.86
N SER A 426 19.02 -23.22 11.85
CA SER A 426 18.91 -22.08 10.93
C SER A 426 18.01 -20.99 11.52
N THR A 427 18.18 -19.74 11.07
CA THR A 427 17.34 -18.63 11.54
C THR A 427 15.88 -18.75 11.03
N GLN A 428 15.65 -19.38 9.87
CA GLN A 428 14.32 -19.71 9.40
C GLN A 428 13.61 -20.73 10.32
N GLU A 429 14.33 -21.80 10.74
CA GLU A 429 13.78 -22.77 11.68
C GLU A 429 13.51 -22.15 13.05
N ALA A 430 14.44 -21.31 13.55
CA ALA A 430 14.29 -20.57 14.79
C ALA A 430 13.04 -19.69 14.75
N PHE A 431 12.82 -18.95 13.67
CA PHE A 431 11.64 -18.10 13.47
C PHE A 431 10.33 -18.88 13.61
N GLY A 432 10.21 -20.04 12.94
CA GLY A 432 9.02 -20.88 13.05
C GLY A 432 8.77 -21.37 14.48
N ARG A 433 9.84 -21.75 15.22
CA ARG A 433 9.75 -22.18 16.64
C ARG A 433 9.34 -21.02 17.54
N THR A 434 9.94 -19.85 17.36
CA THR A 434 9.64 -18.65 18.14
C THR A 434 8.20 -18.17 17.90
N LEU A 435 7.73 -18.22 16.65
CA LEU A 435 6.37 -17.87 16.31
C LEU A 435 5.33 -18.76 17.00
N ILE A 436 5.57 -20.10 17.06
CA ILE A 436 4.71 -21.02 17.78
C ILE A 436 4.61 -20.64 19.27
N ARG A 437 5.73 -20.24 19.89
CA ARG A 437 5.75 -19.83 21.30
C ARG A 437 5.14 -18.45 21.50
N ALA A 438 5.36 -17.52 20.58
CA ALA A 438 4.71 -16.21 20.58
C ALA A 438 3.17 -16.32 20.54
N GLY A 439 2.64 -17.29 19.80
CA GLY A 439 1.21 -17.60 19.78
C GLY A 439 0.63 -18.09 21.12
N GLU A 440 1.47 -18.36 22.13
CA GLU A 440 1.04 -18.74 23.48
C GLU A 440 1.01 -17.55 24.45
N ILE A 441 1.47 -16.36 24.01
CA ILE A 441 1.43 -15.16 24.83
C ILE A 441 -0.02 -14.71 24.97
N PRO A 442 -0.56 -14.60 26.21
CA PRO A 442 -1.94 -14.17 26.42
C PRO A 442 -2.23 -12.83 25.74
N GLU A 443 -3.44 -12.68 25.21
CA GLU A 443 -3.92 -11.49 24.47
C GLU A 443 -3.17 -11.20 23.16
N VAL A 444 -1.88 -11.50 23.06
CA VAL A 444 -1.05 -11.26 21.86
C VAL A 444 -1.24 -12.38 20.83
N GLY A 445 -1.19 -13.65 21.29
CA GLY A 445 -1.23 -14.83 20.40
C GLY A 445 -2.47 -14.89 19.53
N GLU A 446 -3.64 -14.53 20.07
CA GLU A 446 -4.90 -14.50 19.33
C GLU A 446 -4.99 -13.38 18.28
N ARG A 447 -4.14 -12.36 18.39
CA ARG A 447 -4.03 -11.21 17.48
C ARG A 447 -3.03 -11.43 16.35
N ILE A 448 -2.18 -12.45 16.46
CA ILE A 448 -1.22 -12.79 15.39
C ILE A 448 -1.97 -13.41 14.20
N VAL A 449 -1.75 -12.83 13.01
CA VAL A 449 -2.25 -13.36 11.74
C VAL A 449 -1.06 -13.53 10.80
N THR A 450 -0.82 -14.76 10.34
CA THR A 450 0.27 -15.01 9.39
C THR A 450 -0.24 -15.06 7.95
N MET A 451 0.62 -14.68 7.00
CA MET A 451 0.30 -14.66 5.57
C MET A 451 1.48 -15.11 4.75
N SER A 452 1.23 -15.77 3.63
CA SER A 452 2.28 -16.12 2.66
C SER A 452 1.71 -16.24 1.25
N PRO A 453 2.53 -15.97 0.20
CA PRO A 453 2.11 -16.10 -1.20
C PRO A 453 2.47 -17.50 -1.73
N ASP A 454 1.73 -18.53 -1.32
CA ASP A 454 1.91 -19.94 -1.69
C ASP A 454 3.29 -20.54 -1.33
N VAL A 455 3.89 -20.04 -0.22
CA VAL A 455 5.22 -20.49 0.24
C VAL A 455 5.28 -20.85 1.73
N ALA A 456 4.12 -21.01 2.40
CA ALA A 456 4.06 -21.26 3.85
C ALA A 456 4.92 -22.44 4.33
N THR A 457 4.93 -23.54 3.61
CA THR A 457 5.69 -24.75 3.99
C THR A 457 7.20 -24.54 3.82
N SER A 458 7.65 -23.99 2.70
CA SER A 458 9.06 -23.74 2.41
C SER A 458 9.67 -22.61 3.25
N THR A 459 8.84 -21.74 3.80
CA THR A 459 9.23 -20.67 4.74
C THR A 459 9.06 -21.06 6.21
N HIS A 460 8.84 -22.35 6.49
CA HIS A 460 8.82 -22.96 7.82
C HIS A 460 7.60 -22.57 8.71
N LEU A 461 6.46 -22.25 8.10
CA LEU A 461 5.21 -21.97 8.82
C LEU A 461 4.38 -23.22 9.14
N ALA A 462 4.73 -24.43 8.68
CA ALA A 462 3.94 -25.64 8.87
C ALA A 462 3.60 -25.91 10.35
N GLY A 463 4.53 -25.71 11.27
CA GLY A 463 4.30 -25.88 12.72
C GLY A 463 3.28 -24.88 13.29
N TRP A 464 3.32 -23.63 12.82
CA TRP A 464 2.36 -22.61 13.17
C TRP A 464 0.97 -22.95 12.63
N ILE A 465 0.87 -23.32 11.35
CA ILE A 465 -0.37 -23.69 10.68
C ILE A 465 -1.04 -24.88 11.38
N ASN A 466 -0.28 -25.89 11.77
CA ASN A 466 -0.79 -27.03 12.52
C ASN A 466 -1.43 -26.65 13.86
N LYS A 467 -0.99 -25.54 14.47
CA LYS A 467 -1.50 -25.03 15.74
C LYS A 467 -2.62 -24.01 15.54
N ALA A 468 -2.43 -23.07 14.63
CA ALA A 468 -3.27 -21.90 14.48
C ALA A 468 -4.37 -22.06 13.40
N GLY A 469 -4.24 -23.07 12.51
CA GLY A 469 -5.17 -23.32 11.41
C GLY A 469 -5.03 -22.33 10.25
N VAL A 470 -5.66 -22.66 9.13
CA VAL A 470 -5.79 -21.81 7.95
C VAL A 470 -7.09 -21.06 7.98
N PHE A 471 -7.06 -19.76 7.71
CA PHE A 471 -8.28 -18.96 7.66
C PHE A 471 -9.00 -19.14 6.32
N SER A 472 -10.31 -19.25 6.40
CA SER A 472 -11.22 -19.17 5.25
C SER A 472 -12.55 -18.60 5.72
N LEU A 473 -13.31 -17.97 4.84
CA LEU A 473 -14.61 -17.39 5.16
C LEU A 473 -15.65 -18.46 5.56
N GLU A 474 -15.47 -19.70 5.07
CA GLU A 474 -16.34 -20.84 5.32
C GLU A 474 -15.51 -22.05 5.79
N GLU A 475 -16.14 -22.97 6.49
CA GLU A 475 -15.52 -24.23 6.90
C GLU A 475 -15.37 -25.17 5.69
N ALA A 476 -14.15 -25.61 5.39
CA ALA A 476 -13.92 -26.58 4.33
C ALA A 476 -14.06 -28.02 4.86
N HIS A 477 -14.62 -28.90 4.05
CA HIS A 477 -14.70 -30.31 4.37
C HIS A 477 -13.32 -30.97 4.26
N ASP A 478 -12.87 -31.61 5.34
CA ASP A 478 -11.61 -32.35 5.35
C ASP A 478 -11.85 -33.79 4.82
N TYR A 479 -11.56 -34.00 3.55
CA TYR A 479 -11.70 -35.32 2.90
C TYR A 479 -10.67 -36.34 3.38
N GLU A 480 -9.65 -35.96 4.12
CA GLU A 480 -8.57 -36.83 4.57
C GLU A 480 -8.34 -36.75 6.09
N ALA A 481 -9.39 -36.49 6.85
CA ALA A 481 -9.34 -36.32 8.31
C ALA A 481 -8.66 -37.49 9.05
N GLU A 482 -8.71 -38.70 8.47
CA GLU A 482 -8.11 -39.92 9.03
C GLU A 482 -6.63 -40.14 8.62
N ALA A 483 -6.09 -39.32 7.70
CA ALA A 483 -4.73 -39.46 7.23
C ALA A 483 -3.70 -38.90 8.21
N THR A 484 -2.59 -39.60 8.41
CA THR A 484 -1.46 -39.06 9.18
C THR A 484 -0.67 -38.10 8.30
N ARG A 485 -0.77 -36.81 8.58
CA ARG A 485 -0.11 -35.74 7.80
C ARG A 485 0.88 -34.95 8.66
N MET A 486 1.98 -34.53 8.04
CA MET A 486 2.91 -33.57 8.65
C MET A 486 2.30 -32.17 8.72
N LEU A 487 1.50 -31.76 7.74
CA LEU A 487 0.78 -30.50 7.68
C LEU A 487 -0.73 -30.76 7.70
N ARG A 488 -1.40 -30.17 8.68
CA ARG A 488 -2.87 -30.19 8.81
C ARG A 488 -3.44 -28.93 8.17
N TRP A 489 -3.72 -29.02 6.90
CA TRP A 489 -4.35 -27.92 6.15
C TRP A 489 -5.86 -28.00 6.31
N LYS A 490 -6.39 -27.28 7.29
CA LYS A 490 -7.84 -27.26 7.58
C LYS A 490 -8.32 -25.79 7.53
N PRO A 491 -8.88 -25.33 6.38
CA PRO A 491 -9.47 -24.01 6.28
C PRO A 491 -10.72 -23.87 7.15
N SER A 492 -10.78 -22.82 7.95
CA SER A 492 -11.93 -22.50 8.80
C SER A 492 -11.94 -21.02 9.21
N PRO A 493 -13.09 -20.45 9.62
CA PRO A 493 -13.16 -19.08 10.14
C PRO A 493 -12.33 -18.83 11.41
N SER A 494 -11.93 -19.85 12.12
CA SER A 494 -11.11 -19.75 13.34
C SER A 494 -9.60 -19.75 13.07
N GLY A 495 -9.15 -20.04 11.83
CA GLY A 495 -7.74 -20.08 11.45
C GLY A 495 -7.05 -18.73 11.57
N GLN A 496 -5.70 -18.75 11.74
CA GLN A 496 -4.88 -17.55 11.87
C GLN A 496 -3.79 -17.45 10.77
N HIS A 497 -3.82 -18.32 9.78
CA HIS A 497 -2.97 -18.25 8.60
C HIS A 497 -3.81 -18.02 7.36
N ILE A 498 -3.45 -16.99 6.59
CA ILE A 498 -4.06 -16.69 5.29
C ILE A 498 -3.05 -17.07 4.21
N GLU A 499 -3.38 -18.07 3.41
CA GLU A 499 -2.59 -18.40 2.23
C GLU A 499 -3.16 -17.63 1.04
N LEU A 500 -2.32 -16.81 0.42
CA LEU A 500 -2.61 -16.07 -0.80
C LEU A 500 -2.15 -16.86 -2.03
N GLY A 501 -2.59 -16.48 -3.21
CA GLY A 501 -1.97 -16.92 -4.45
C GLY A 501 -0.49 -16.47 -4.53
N ILE A 502 0.22 -16.85 -5.60
CA ILE A 502 1.59 -16.36 -5.85
C ILE A 502 1.53 -14.88 -6.25
N SER A 503 1.35 -14.03 -5.25
CA SER A 503 1.05 -12.61 -5.40
C SER A 503 1.68 -11.78 -4.27
N GLU A 504 2.93 -11.37 -4.45
CA GLU A 504 3.68 -10.63 -3.44
C GLU A 504 3.14 -9.20 -3.24
N MET A 505 2.53 -8.60 -4.27
CA MET A 505 1.82 -7.33 -4.13
C MET A 505 0.63 -7.48 -3.16
N ASN A 506 -0.20 -8.53 -3.33
CA ASN A 506 -1.30 -8.84 -2.42
C ASN A 506 -0.81 -9.09 -1.00
N LEU A 507 0.31 -9.80 -0.83
CA LEU A 507 0.90 -10.05 0.49
C LEU A 507 1.14 -8.74 1.25
N PHE A 508 1.90 -7.80 0.66
CA PHE A 508 2.23 -6.55 1.34
C PHE A 508 1.03 -5.62 1.49
N MET A 509 0.07 -5.66 0.56
CA MET A 509 -1.21 -4.97 0.73
C MET A 509 -2.01 -5.55 1.89
N ALA A 510 -2.16 -6.86 1.99
CA ALA A 510 -2.82 -7.52 3.10
C ALA A 510 -2.14 -7.20 4.43
N LEU A 511 -0.81 -7.39 4.53
CA LEU A 511 -0.05 -7.06 5.73
C LEU A 511 -0.27 -5.63 6.19
N SER A 512 -0.26 -4.66 5.26
CA SER A 512 -0.46 -3.25 5.60
C SER A 512 -1.87 -2.99 6.14
N GLN A 513 -2.91 -3.56 5.53
CA GLN A 513 -4.29 -3.33 5.95
C GLN A 513 -4.64 -4.06 7.25
N PHE A 514 -4.11 -5.27 7.46
CA PHE A 514 -4.21 -5.96 8.76
C PHE A 514 -3.48 -5.20 9.87
N GLY A 515 -2.36 -4.54 9.55
CA GLY A 515 -1.64 -3.67 10.47
C GLY A 515 -2.40 -2.39 10.85
N LEU A 516 -3.43 -2.00 10.10
CA LEU A 516 -4.26 -0.83 10.36
C LEU A 516 -5.66 -1.19 10.91
N THR A 517 -5.91 -2.45 11.25
CA THR A 517 -7.25 -2.94 11.59
C THR A 517 -7.83 -2.26 12.84
N GLU A 518 -7.02 -1.86 13.81
CA GLU A 518 -7.49 -1.11 14.98
C GLU A 518 -8.13 0.22 14.58
N GLU A 519 -7.52 0.95 13.64
CA GLU A 519 -8.02 2.24 13.15
C GLU A 519 -9.19 2.08 12.17
N LEU A 520 -9.13 1.08 11.30
CA LEU A 520 -10.12 0.88 10.24
C LEU A 520 -11.36 0.12 10.72
N SER A 521 -11.19 -0.85 11.61
CA SER A 521 -12.24 -1.79 12.03
C SER A 521 -12.38 -1.95 13.54
N GLY A 522 -11.62 -1.19 14.35
CA GLY A 522 -11.74 -1.15 15.80
C GLY A 522 -11.10 -2.32 16.56
N GLN A 523 -10.41 -3.26 15.87
CA GLN A 523 -9.77 -4.43 16.46
C GLN A 523 -8.29 -4.49 16.11
N PRO A 524 -7.35 -4.53 17.09
CA PRO A 524 -5.93 -4.63 16.81
C PRO A 524 -5.56 -6.04 16.29
N LEU A 525 -4.74 -6.10 15.24
CA LEU A 525 -4.12 -7.32 14.73
C LEU A 525 -2.61 -7.11 14.57
N ILE A 526 -1.86 -8.22 14.60
CA ILE A 526 -0.42 -8.27 14.37
C ILE A 526 -0.17 -9.14 13.13
N PRO A 527 -0.04 -8.55 11.94
CA PRO A 527 0.22 -9.29 10.71
C PRO A 527 1.70 -9.68 10.61
N ILE A 528 1.95 -10.96 10.27
CA ILE A 528 3.29 -11.52 10.06
C ILE A 528 3.33 -12.22 8.71
N GLY A 529 4.12 -11.70 7.76
CA GLY A 529 4.29 -12.28 6.42
C GLY A 529 5.55 -13.11 6.29
N THR A 530 5.51 -14.13 5.42
CA THR A 530 6.73 -14.79 4.91
C THR A 530 6.73 -14.77 3.40
N VAL A 531 7.89 -14.52 2.81
CA VAL A 531 8.07 -14.44 1.36
C VAL A 531 9.50 -14.86 1.01
N TYR A 532 9.74 -15.41 -0.16
CA TYR A 532 11.12 -15.60 -0.61
C TYR A 532 11.82 -14.26 -0.75
N ASP A 533 13.02 -14.15 -0.15
CA ASP A 533 13.71 -12.88 0.00
C ASP A 533 13.87 -12.07 -1.31
N PRO A 534 14.25 -12.66 -2.47
CA PRO A 534 14.33 -11.91 -3.72
C PRO A 534 12.98 -11.34 -4.17
N PHE A 535 11.86 -11.97 -3.76
CA PHE A 535 10.53 -11.55 -4.19
C PHE A 535 9.90 -10.48 -3.30
N VAL A 536 10.58 -10.04 -2.24
CA VAL A 536 10.30 -8.73 -1.62
C VAL A 536 10.30 -7.63 -2.68
N CYS A 537 11.18 -7.75 -3.71
CA CYS A 537 11.23 -6.81 -4.82
C CYS A 537 9.98 -6.82 -5.72
N ARG A 538 9.22 -7.94 -5.81
CA ARG A 538 7.96 -7.98 -6.56
C ARG A 538 6.85 -7.19 -5.87
N GLY A 539 6.82 -7.21 -4.54
CA GLY A 539 5.86 -6.47 -3.74
C GLY A 539 6.36 -5.13 -3.24
N LEU A 540 7.46 -4.59 -3.78
CA LEU A 540 8.14 -3.43 -3.22
C LEU A 540 7.28 -2.18 -3.20
N ASP A 541 6.48 -1.91 -4.23
CA ASP A 541 5.59 -0.75 -4.25
C ASP A 541 4.52 -0.85 -3.15
N ALA A 542 3.90 -2.01 -2.96
CA ALA A 542 2.96 -2.26 -1.88
C ALA A 542 3.61 -2.18 -0.48
N LEU A 543 4.87 -2.64 -0.34
CA LEU A 543 5.65 -2.48 0.89
C LEU A 543 5.90 -1.00 1.19
N ILE A 544 6.37 -0.23 0.21
CA ILE A 544 6.60 1.22 0.35
C ILE A 544 5.30 1.92 0.73
N TYR A 545 4.19 1.58 0.09
CA TYR A 545 2.88 2.09 0.43
C TYR A 545 2.52 1.80 1.90
N GLY A 546 2.66 0.56 2.35
CA GLY A 546 2.40 0.16 3.73
C GLY A 546 3.22 0.95 4.76
N LEU A 547 4.52 1.18 4.47
CA LEU A 547 5.41 1.99 5.32
C LEU A 547 5.02 3.48 5.30
N TYR A 548 4.62 4.01 4.14
CA TYR A 548 4.17 5.39 3.97
C TYR A 548 2.90 5.71 4.75
N ILE A 549 1.94 4.79 4.76
CA ILE A 549 0.69 4.94 5.52
C ILE A 549 0.83 4.59 7.01
N ASN A 550 2.05 4.34 7.47
CA ASN A 550 2.40 4.00 8.85
C ASN A 550 1.75 2.70 9.37
N ALA A 551 1.50 1.74 8.48
CA ALA A 551 1.06 0.40 8.88
C ALA A 551 2.15 -0.29 9.72
N LYS A 552 1.72 -1.14 10.67
CA LYS A 552 2.62 -1.94 11.52
C LYS A 552 2.55 -3.39 11.09
N MET A 553 3.63 -3.91 10.53
CA MET A 553 3.70 -5.28 10.04
C MET A 553 5.08 -5.88 10.28
N ILE A 554 5.13 -7.20 10.37
CA ILE A 554 6.35 -7.99 10.43
C ILE A 554 6.41 -8.84 9.16
N PHE A 555 7.57 -8.96 8.54
CA PHE A 555 7.75 -9.94 7.48
C PHE A 555 9.15 -10.54 7.49
N ALA A 556 9.23 -11.80 7.09
CA ALA A 556 10.46 -12.54 6.94
C ALA A 556 10.73 -12.83 5.47
N GLY A 557 11.82 -12.28 4.93
CA GLY A 557 12.40 -12.67 3.64
C GLY A 557 13.23 -13.92 3.83
N THR A 558 12.77 -15.06 3.32
CA THR A 558 13.40 -16.36 3.54
C THR A 558 13.01 -17.42 2.51
N PRO A 559 13.96 -18.22 1.99
CA PRO A 559 15.41 -18.15 2.20
C PRO A 559 16.07 -16.95 1.52
N ALA A 560 17.19 -16.47 2.07
CA ALA A 560 17.88 -15.28 1.60
C ALA A 560 19.28 -15.59 1.06
N GLY A 561 19.76 -14.77 0.14
CA GLY A 561 21.15 -14.71 -0.34
C GLY A 561 21.61 -15.90 -1.18
N VAL A 562 22.88 -15.92 -1.51
CA VAL A 562 23.53 -17.04 -2.23
C VAL A 562 23.72 -18.28 -1.36
N SER A 563 23.44 -18.19 -0.07
CA SER A 563 23.40 -19.33 0.85
C SER A 563 22.33 -20.35 0.48
N LEU A 564 21.31 -19.94 -0.31
CA LEU A 564 20.37 -20.83 -1.00
C LEU A 564 20.99 -21.39 -2.28
N SER A 565 22.20 -21.91 -2.20
CA SER A 565 23.08 -22.22 -3.31
C SER A 565 22.53 -23.22 -4.35
N PRO A 566 21.74 -24.26 -4.00
CA PRO A 566 21.22 -25.19 -4.99
C PRO A 566 20.18 -24.56 -5.94
N GLU A 567 19.38 -23.61 -5.47
CA GLU A 567 18.27 -23.01 -6.22
C GLU A 567 18.73 -22.10 -7.37
N GLY A 568 19.92 -21.49 -7.26
CA GLY A 568 20.52 -20.66 -8.30
C GLY A 568 20.03 -19.22 -8.30
N GLY A 569 20.54 -18.43 -9.25
CA GLY A 569 20.46 -16.97 -9.26
C GLY A 569 19.05 -16.39 -9.25
N ALA A 570 18.06 -17.09 -9.79
CA ALA A 570 16.68 -16.61 -9.79
C ALA A 570 16.05 -16.50 -8.39
N HIS A 571 16.55 -17.26 -7.41
CA HIS A 571 16.09 -17.29 -6.03
C HIS A 571 17.11 -16.73 -5.03
N GLN A 572 18.23 -16.19 -5.51
CA GLN A 572 19.29 -15.64 -4.70
C GLN A 572 19.21 -14.12 -4.68
N SER A 573 18.96 -13.55 -3.50
CA SER A 573 18.79 -12.10 -3.33
C SER A 573 20.13 -11.41 -3.07
N THR A 574 20.39 -10.29 -3.74
CA THR A 574 21.60 -9.46 -3.52
C THR A 574 21.25 -8.05 -3.06
N VAL A 575 20.11 -7.49 -3.47
CA VAL A 575 19.74 -6.08 -3.23
C VAL A 575 18.91 -5.87 -1.96
N THR A 576 18.33 -6.91 -1.40
CA THR A 576 17.38 -6.79 -0.26
C THR A 576 18.01 -6.22 1.02
N PRO A 577 19.30 -6.45 1.36
CA PRO A 577 19.93 -5.72 2.47
C PRO A 577 19.92 -4.20 2.28
N SER A 578 20.16 -3.71 1.06
CA SER A 578 20.11 -2.26 0.75
C SER A 578 18.71 -1.69 0.97
N LEU A 579 17.67 -2.39 0.51
CA LEU A 579 16.28 -2.00 0.79
C LEU A 579 16.00 -1.92 2.29
N GLY A 580 16.47 -2.91 3.06
CA GLY A 580 16.32 -2.95 4.50
C GLY A 580 16.99 -1.75 5.20
N ILE A 581 18.15 -1.30 4.71
CA ILE A 581 18.89 -0.16 5.27
C ILE A 581 18.20 1.18 4.94
N GLU A 582 17.65 1.32 3.74
CA GLU A 582 17.22 2.60 3.17
C GLU A 582 15.77 2.95 3.47
N LEU A 583 14.86 1.97 3.54
CA LEU A 583 13.42 2.22 3.66
C LEU A 583 13.06 2.92 4.99
N PRO A 584 12.31 4.04 4.95
CA PRO A 584 11.83 4.71 6.14
C PRO A 584 10.79 3.86 6.90
N ASN A 585 10.63 4.11 8.20
CA ASN A 585 9.67 3.43 9.08
C ASN A 585 9.83 1.90 9.15
N LEU A 586 11.00 1.39 8.78
CA LEU A 586 11.35 -0.02 8.79
C LEU A 586 12.51 -0.28 9.74
N ASN A 587 12.40 -1.32 10.57
CA ASN A 587 13.50 -1.97 11.28
C ASN A 587 13.93 -3.18 10.46
N PHE A 588 15.21 -3.28 10.13
CA PHE A 588 15.76 -4.38 9.35
C PHE A 588 16.76 -5.18 10.18
N TYR A 589 16.56 -6.49 10.23
CA TYR A 589 17.43 -7.39 11.00
C TYR A 589 17.87 -8.60 10.19
N GLU A 590 19.14 -8.96 10.35
CA GLU A 590 19.78 -10.19 9.84
C GLU A 590 20.36 -10.98 11.02
N PRO A 591 19.54 -11.74 11.77
CA PRO A 591 20.02 -12.51 12.90
C PRO A 591 20.90 -13.69 12.47
N THR A 592 21.82 -14.08 13.33
CA THR A 592 22.68 -15.27 13.17
C THR A 592 22.18 -16.44 14.01
N PHE A 593 21.74 -16.19 15.24
CA PHE A 593 21.40 -17.22 16.22
C PHE A 593 19.92 -17.23 16.55
N GLY A 594 19.41 -18.40 16.93
CA GLY A 594 18.01 -18.57 17.31
C GLY A 594 17.58 -17.65 18.47
N ARG A 595 18.46 -17.44 19.45
CA ARG A 595 18.21 -16.52 20.57
C ARG A 595 18.04 -15.06 20.13
N GLU A 596 18.77 -14.64 19.10
CA GLU A 596 18.59 -13.32 18.50
C GLU A 596 17.23 -13.21 17.81
N VAL A 597 16.80 -14.27 17.11
CA VAL A 597 15.47 -14.33 16.49
C VAL A 597 14.37 -14.18 17.55
N ASP A 598 14.52 -14.81 18.72
CA ASP A 598 13.57 -14.71 19.83
C ASP A 598 13.43 -13.25 20.29
N TRP A 599 14.54 -12.57 20.55
CA TRP A 599 14.54 -11.18 21.01
C TRP A 599 14.01 -10.21 19.97
N ILE A 600 14.41 -10.39 18.71
CA ILE A 600 14.00 -9.51 17.61
C ILE A 600 12.51 -9.67 17.32
N LEU A 601 11.97 -10.91 17.30
CA LEU A 601 10.55 -11.13 17.06
C LEU A 601 9.70 -10.53 18.19
N LEU A 602 10.09 -10.70 19.47
CA LEU A 602 9.37 -10.07 20.58
C LEU A 602 9.42 -8.54 20.51
N GLN A 603 10.55 -7.96 20.11
CA GLN A 603 10.62 -6.52 19.88
C GLN A 603 9.72 -6.09 18.73
N ALA A 604 9.69 -6.84 17.63
CA ALA A 604 8.82 -6.57 16.48
C ALA A 604 7.33 -6.62 16.86
N LEU A 605 6.94 -7.58 17.71
CA LEU A 605 5.57 -7.64 18.26
C LEU A 605 5.23 -6.39 19.09
N ARG A 606 6.17 -5.91 19.93
CA ARG A 606 5.98 -4.66 20.69
C ARG A 606 5.85 -3.45 19.78
N GLU A 607 6.67 -3.36 18.74
CA GLU A 607 6.61 -2.30 17.73
C GLU A 607 5.22 -2.29 17.03
N CYS A 608 4.66 -3.46 16.72
CA CYS A 608 3.31 -3.55 16.16
C CYS A 608 2.22 -3.08 17.13
N CYS A 609 2.42 -3.23 18.42
CA CYS A 609 1.49 -2.75 19.46
C CYS A 609 1.64 -1.26 19.77
N ASP A 610 2.75 -0.62 19.42
CA ASP A 610 2.96 0.83 19.58
C ASP A 610 2.54 1.58 18.31
N ARG A 611 1.31 2.08 18.31
CA ARG A 611 0.74 2.77 17.15
C ARG A 611 1.43 4.08 16.82
N GLU A 612 1.93 4.78 17.80
CA GLU A 612 2.52 6.12 17.63
C GLU A 612 3.99 6.05 17.17
N ARG A 613 4.80 5.21 17.82
CA ARG A 613 6.26 5.20 17.69
C ARG A 613 6.82 3.95 17.05
N GLY A 614 6.07 2.86 17.08
CA GLY A 614 6.48 1.58 16.54
C GLY A 614 6.74 1.64 15.03
N ARG A 615 7.54 0.68 14.55
CA ARG A 615 7.92 0.53 13.14
C ARG A 615 7.61 -0.87 12.67
N SER A 616 7.44 -1.02 11.36
CA SER A 616 7.43 -2.34 10.74
C SER A 616 8.78 -3.01 10.84
N THR A 617 8.82 -4.34 10.82
CA THR A 617 10.06 -5.10 10.94
C THR A 617 10.24 -6.07 9.78
N TYR A 618 11.40 -6.00 9.14
CA TYR A 618 11.87 -6.96 8.15
C TYR A 618 12.97 -7.85 8.75
N LEU A 619 12.74 -9.16 8.76
CA LEU A 619 13.68 -10.21 9.16
C LEU A 619 14.22 -10.89 7.90
N ARG A 620 15.51 -10.77 7.61
CA ARG A 620 16.17 -11.51 6.54
C ARG A 620 16.79 -12.78 7.08
N LEU A 621 16.25 -13.94 6.69
CA LEU A 621 16.54 -15.23 7.31
C LEU A 621 17.13 -16.23 6.32
N SER A 622 17.87 -17.21 6.85
CA SER A 622 18.55 -18.24 6.07
C SER A 622 18.15 -19.65 6.50
N THR A 623 18.29 -20.60 5.57
CA THR A 623 18.13 -22.04 5.82
C THR A 623 19.41 -22.78 6.23
N LYS A 624 20.59 -22.10 6.22
CA LYS A 624 21.85 -22.74 6.67
C LYS A 624 21.86 -22.90 8.19
N PRO A 625 21.99 -24.12 8.73
CA PRO A 625 22.19 -24.31 10.17
C PRO A 625 23.51 -23.72 10.65
N ILE A 626 23.48 -23.03 11.77
CA ILE A 626 24.66 -22.44 12.44
C ILE A 626 24.79 -23.07 13.83
N ASP A 627 26.02 -23.27 14.29
CA ASP A 627 26.34 -23.76 15.65
C ASP A 627 25.95 -22.67 16.68
N GLN A 628 24.91 -22.97 17.45
CA GLN A 628 24.38 -22.05 18.45
C GLN A 628 25.31 -21.82 19.64
N THR A 629 26.34 -22.64 19.83
CA THR A 629 27.30 -22.45 20.92
C THR A 629 28.26 -21.30 20.68
N LEU A 630 28.34 -20.75 19.47
CA LEU A 630 29.19 -19.58 19.19
C LEU A 630 28.73 -18.32 19.95
N ILE A 631 27.49 -18.25 20.40
CA ILE A 631 26.98 -17.11 21.18
C ILE A 631 27.24 -17.22 22.69
N ASP A 632 27.71 -18.38 23.16
CA ASP A 632 27.86 -18.63 24.61
C ASP A 632 28.91 -17.73 25.28
N GLU A 633 30.01 -17.40 24.59
CA GLU A 633 31.03 -16.48 25.10
C GLU A 633 30.44 -15.05 25.25
N PRO A 634 29.83 -14.41 24.24
CA PRO A 634 29.19 -13.12 24.43
C PRO A 634 28.14 -13.10 25.54
N VAL A 635 27.35 -14.16 25.68
CA VAL A 635 26.38 -14.29 26.80
C VAL A 635 27.08 -14.29 28.14
N ALA A 636 28.17 -15.05 28.27
CA ALA A 636 28.94 -15.12 29.52
C ALA A 636 29.63 -13.78 29.87
N ARG A 637 30.17 -13.10 28.85
CA ARG A 637 30.91 -11.84 29.02
C ARG A 637 29.99 -10.64 29.29
N LEU A 638 28.88 -10.51 28.58
CA LEU A 638 28.00 -9.34 28.64
C LEU A 638 26.81 -9.55 29.58
N GLY A 639 26.39 -10.78 29.78
CA GLY A 639 25.08 -11.11 30.35
C GLY A 639 23.94 -11.00 29.34
N GLU A 640 22.88 -11.76 29.54
CA GLU A 640 21.79 -11.90 28.59
C GLU A 640 21.08 -10.57 28.27
N ALA A 641 20.78 -9.76 29.30
CA ALA A 641 20.06 -8.52 29.13
C ALA A 641 20.85 -7.47 28.31
N GLU A 642 22.17 -7.36 28.56
CA GLU A 642 23.01 -6.44 27.82
C GLU A 642 23.24 -6.92 26.39
N LEU A 643 23.43 -8.22 26.18
CA LEU A 643 23.53 -8.78 24.83
C LEU A 643 22.26 -8.57 24.04
N GLN A 644 21.08 -8.82 24.63
CA GLN A 644 19.76 -8.51 23.99
C GLN A 644 19.69 -7.03 23.60
N ARG A 645 20.06 -6.12 24.47
CA ARG A 645 20.09 -4.68 24.18
C ARG A 645 20.97 -4.36 22.98
N GLN A 646 22.17 -4.97 22.91
CA GLN A 646 23.13 -4.76 21.83
C GLN A 646 22.62 -5.36 20.50
N VAL A 647 22.03 -6.54 20.52
CA VAL A 647 21.39 -7.18 19.36
C VAL A 647 20.32 -6.26 18.78
N LEU A 648 19.43 -5.73 19.61
CA LEU A 648 18.36 -4.84 19.17
C LEU A 648 18.88 -3.46 18.73
N ALA A 649 20.03 -3.02 19.24
CA ALA A 649 20.68 -1.76 18.86
C ALA A 649 21.55 -1.88 17.58
N GLY A 650 21.68 -3.07 16.99
CA GLY A 650 22.28 -3.28 15.68
C GLY A 650 23.53 -4.16 15.63
N GLY A 651 24.05 -4.66 16.77
CA GLY A 651 25.14 -5.61 16.77
C GLY A 651 25.99 -5.61 18.04
N TYR A 652 26.85 -6.61 18.13
CA TYR A 652 27.76 -6.81 19.28
C TYR A 652 29.07 -7.46 18.80
N ARG A 653 30.09 -7.42 19.65
CA ARG A 653 31.34 -8.17 19.41
C ARG A 653 31.11 -9.63 19.73
N LEU A 654 31.14 -10.48 18.73
CA LEU A 654 31.06 -11.94 18.85
C LEU A 654 32.42 -12.51 19.28
N ILE A 655 33.49 -12.10 18.57
CA ILE A 655 34.89 -12.34 19.04
C ILE A 655 35.45 -10.99 19.45
N ASP A 656 35.95 -10.91 20.68
CA ASP A 656 36.65 -9.77 21.21
C ASP A 656 38.12 -10.15 21.40
N ARG A 657 39.04 -9.52 20.67
CA ARG A 657 40.47 -9.79 20.75
C ARG A 657 41.05 -9.65 22.17
N MET A 658 40.47 -8.77 22.99
CA MET A 658 40.89 -8.59 24.36
C MET A 658 40.63 -9.81 25.24
N VAL A 659 39.76 -10.73 24.80
CA VAL A 659 39.46 -12.02 25.43
C VAL A 659 40.25 -13.16 24.76
N GLU A 660 40.23 -13.21 23.45
CA GLU A 660 40.77 -14.32 22.63
C GLU A 660 42.29 -14.21 22.47
N THR A 661 42.83 -13.00 22.30
CA THR A 661 44.25 -12.76 22.00
C THR A 661 44.81 -11.53 22.75
N PRO A 662 44.69 -11.48 24.09
CA PRO A 662 45.06 -10.27 24.87
C PRO A 662 46.54 -9.93 24.76
N ASP A 663 47.41 -10.92 24.45
CA ASP A 663 48.87 -10.75 24.36
C ASP A 663 49.35 -10.25 22.98
N LEU A 664 48.42 -10.16 21.94
CA LEU A 664 48.81 -9.63 20.64
C LEU A 664 48.88 -8.11 20.67
N PRO A 665 49.82 -7.50 19.90
CA PRO A 665 50.03 -6.05 19.91
C PRO A 665 48.82 -5.28 19.35
N ASP A 666 48.57 -4.08 19.87
CA ASP A 666 47.50 -3.17 19.46
C ASP A 666 47.67 -2.61 18.03
N ARG A 667 48.87 -2.73 17.42
CA ARG A 667 49.17 -2.18 16.10
C ARG A 667 48.58 -3.00 14.95
N ASP A 668 48.44 -4.32 15.10
CA ASP A 668 48.00 -5.25 14.05
C ASP A 668 46.60 -5.76 14.37
N VAL A 669 45.62 -4.85 14.40
CA VAL A 669 44.22 -5.13 14.71
C VAL A 669 43.36 -4.97 13.46
N VAL A 670 42.48 -5.94 13.18
CA VAL A 670 41.48 -5.90 12.12
C VAL A 670 40.09 -6.10 12.70
N HIS A 671 39.11 -5.33 12.22
CA HIS A 671 37.72 -5.58 12.51
C HIS A 671 37.07 -6.30 11.34
N ILE A 672 36.42 -7.44 11.58
CA ILE A 672 35.58 -8.15 10.61
C ILE A 672 34.13 -7.89 10.97
N ALA A 673 33.43 -7.02 10.22
CA ALA A 673 32.02 -6.71 10.43
C ALA A 673 31.15 -7.52 9.46
N THR A 674 30.24 -8.31 10.02
CA THR A 674 29.40 -9.22 9.25
C THR A 674 28.08 -9.47 9.98
N GLY A 675 27.09 -10.00 9.29
CA GLY A 675 25.82 -10.39 9.91
C GLY A 675 25.27 -11.68 9.33
N GLY A 676 24.24 -12.20 10.02
CA GLY A 676 23.49 -13.34 9.56
C GLY A 676 24.36 -14.58 9.27
N ILE A 677 24.20 -15.07 8.06
CA ILE A 677 24.76 -16.34 7.60
C ILE A 677 26.28 -16.35 7.44
N MET A 678 26.93 -15.17 7.33
CA MET A 678 28.37 -15.05 7.07
C MET A 678 29.23 -15.15 8.35
N VAL A 679 28.61 -15.12 9.52
CA VAL A 679 29.31 -15.19 10.81
C VAL A 679 30.23 -16.39 10.93
N PRO A 680 29.89 -17.64 10.58
CA PRO A 680 30.82 -18.77 10.67
C PRO A 680 32.06 -18.60 9.80
N GLU A 681 31.95 -18.01 8.60
CA GLU A 681 33.07 -17.73 7.71
C GLU A 681 34.01 -16.66 8.33
N ALA A 682 33.42 -15.61 8.91
CA ALA A 682 34.17 -14.57 9.61
C ALA A 682 34.91 -15.09 10.86
N VAL A 683 34.27 -15.98 11.64
CA VAL A 683 34.91 -16.62 12.82
C VAL A 683 36.11 -17.47 12.39
N GLU A 684 35.98 -18.24 11.32
CA GLU A 684 37.10 -19.06 10.80
C GLU A 684 38.23 -18.16 10.26
N ALA A 685 37.91 -17.09 9.56
CA ALA A 685 38.92 -16.13 9.08
C ALA A 685 39.64 -15.44 10.25
N ALA A 686 38.94 -15.05 11.31
CA ALA A 686 39.54 -14.47 12.52
C ALA A 686 40.51 -15.44 13.19
N ARG A 687 40.17 -16.74 13.29
CA ARG A 687 41.07 -17.77 13.84
C ARG A 687 42.35 -17.91 13.02
N ARG A 688 42.25 -17.84 11.68
CA ARG A 688 43.44 -17.86 10.81
C ARG A 688 44.29 -16.62 10.97
N LEU A 689 43.70 -15.42 11.09
CA LEU A 689 44.42 -14.18 11.38
C LEU A 689 45.13 -14.25 12.74
N HIS A 690 44.47 -14.78 13.77
CA HIS A 690 45.10 -15.00 15.07
C HIS A 690 46.33 -15.94 15.00
N ALA A 691 46.29 -17.00 14.18
CA ALA A 691 47.40 -17.92 13.96
C ALA A 691 48.60 -17.22 13.29
N GLU A 692 48.36 -16.19 12.47
CA GLU A 692 49.41 -15.38 11.83
C GLU A 692 49.83 -14.18 12.70
N GLY A 693 49.32 -14.06 13.94
CA GLY A 693 49.68 -13.01 14.88
C GLY A 693 48.93 -11.70 14.72
N VAL A 694 47.88 -11.70 13.93
CA VAL A 694 46.98 -10.52 13.73
C VAL A 694 45.81 -10.60 14.69
N ALA A 695 45.59 -9.56 15.48
CA ALA A 695 44.45 -9.49 16.40
C ALA A 695 43.15 -9.13 15.65
N ALA A 696 42.21 -10.05 15.59
CA ALA A 696 40.95 -9.85 14.87
C ALA A 696 39.75 -9.81 15.82
N ASN A 697 38.86 -8.81 15.63
CA ASN A 697 37.54 -8.77 16.21
C ASN A 697 36.52 -9.25 15.19
N VAL A 698 35.53 -10.03 15.61
CA VAL A 698 34.34 -10.31 14.78
C VAL A 698 33.17 -9.56 15.38
N ILE A 699 32.62 -8.67 14.59
CA ILE A 699 31.46 -7.84 14.95
C ILE A 699 30.24 -8.45 14.24
N ASN A 700 29.32 -9.04 15.01
CA ASN A 700 28.04 -9.52 14.49
C ASN A 700 27.10 -8.34 14.38
N VAL A 701 26.86 -7.90 13.14
CA VAL A 701 25.92 -6.84 12.78
C VAL A 701 24.55 -7.44 12.60
N THR A 702 23.68 -7.29 13.57
CA THR A 702 22.30 -7.80 13.53
C THR A 702 21.35 -6.85 12.83
N SER A 703 21.71 -5.55 12.73
CA SER A 703 20.93 -4.53 12.03
C SER A 703 21.82 -3.40 11.49
N ALA A 704 22.19 -3.50 10.23
CA ALA A 704 22.89 -2.43 9.53
C ALA A 704 22.06 -1.12 9.48
N ASN A 705 20.75 -1.24 9.39
CA ASN A 705 19.79 -0.13 9.41
C ASN A 705 19.88 0.71 10.69
N GLN A 706 19.90 0.07 11.87
CA GLN A 706 20.02 0.77 13.16
C GLN A 706 21.38 1.47 13.29
N LEU A 707 22.47 0.80 12.88
CA LEU A 707 23.81 1.38 12.92
C LEU A 707 23.93 2.58 11.99
N TYR A 708 23.45 2.48 10.76
CA TYR A 708 23.46 3.58 9.80
C TYR A 708 22.59 4.76 10.26
N ALA A 709 21.41 4.46 10.83
CA ALA A 709 20.54 5.48 11.39
C ALA A 709 21.20 6.28 12.52
N ALA A 710 21.98 5.62 13.40
CA ALA A 710 22.74 6.30 14.46
C ALA A 710 23.76 7.30 13.89
N VAL A 711 24.54 6.89 12.86
CA VAL A 711 25.51 7.78 12.17
C VAL A 711 24.79 8.97 11.55
N ARG A 712 23.75 8.71 10.76
CA ARG A 712 23.00 9.74 10.06
C ARG A 712 22.37 10.74 11.03
N ASN A 713 21.75 10.26 12.11
CA ASN A 713 21.06 11.10 13.09
C ASN A 713 22.06 11.93 13.91
N GLY A 714 23.17 11.32 14.34
CA GLY A 714 24.25 12.03 15.04
C GLY A 714 24.84 13.17 14.19
N ARG A 715 25.16 12.89 12.91
CA ARG A 715 25.64 13.90 11.97
C ARG A 715 24.62 15.02 11.72
N ARG A 716 23.34 14.67 11.54
CA ARG A 716 22.26 15.68 11.35
C ARG A 716 22.08 16.56 12.59
N ALA A 717 22.21 16.02 13.80
CA ALA A 717 22.15 16.80 15.02
C ALA A 717 23.28 17.83 15.05
N GLN A 718 24.52 17.43 14.74
CA GLN A 718 25.67 18.33 14.66
C GLN A 718 25.58 19.41 13.56
N LEU A 719 24.96 19.08 12.40
CA LEU A 719 24.69 20.07 11.36
C LEU A 719 23.68 21.14 11.78
N ARG A 720 22.75 20.80 12.69
CA ARG A 720 21.75 21.75 13.22
C ARG A 720 22.29 22.54 14.41
N ASP A 721 23.11 21.90 15.24
CA ASP A 721 23.72 22.50 16.42
C ASP A 721 25.17 21.99 16.54
N ALA A 722 26.15 22.87 16.30
CA ALA A 722 27.55 22.54 16.38
C ALA A 722 28.02 22.06 17.78
N HIS A 723 27.23 22.33 18.82
CA HIS A 723 27.48 21.88 20.19
C HIS A 723 26.78 20.56 20.54
N ALA A 724 25.98 20.00 19.63
CA ALA A 724 25.34 18.71 19.84
C ALA A 724 26.42 17.61 20.08
N PRO A 725 26.20 16.68 21.03
CA PRO A 725 27.15 15.61 21.29
C PRO A 725 27.33 14.73 20.06
N HIS A 726 28.55 14.26 19.83
CA HIS A 726 28.83 13.28 18.80
C HIS A 726 28.34 11.89 19.26
N ASP A 727 27.05 11.67 19.13
CA ASP A 727 26.42 10.41 19.49
C ASP A 727 26.46 9.44 18.31
N LEU A 728 27.16 8.34 18.48
CA LEU A 728 27.29 7.24 17.52
C LEU A 728 26.48 5.99 17.95
N GLY A 729 25.69 6.11 19.02
CA GLY A 729 24.89 5.00 19.54
C GLY A 729 25.71 3.73 19.74
N GLN A 730 25.23 2.60 19.25
CA GLN A 730 25.85 1.28 19.40
C GLN A 730 27.27 1.19 18.78
N LEU A 731 27.54 1.99 17.73
CA LEU A 731 28.88 2.00 17.10
C LEU A 731 30.01 2.37 18.09
N ALA A 732 29.74 3.20 19.09
CA ALA A 732 30.71 3.56 20.11
C ALA A 732 31.11 2.36 20.98
N THR A 733 30.23 1.39 21.18
CA THR A 733 30.44 0.13 21.88
C THR A 733 31.18 -0.87 21.00
N LEU A 734 30.77 -0.98 19.70
CA LEU A 734 31.40 -1.89 18.75
C LEU A 734 32.85 -1.52 18.43
N PHE A 735 33.17 -0.21 18.41
CA PHE A 735 34.47 0.35 18.09
C PHE A 735 34.95 1.26 19.23
N PRO A 736 35.54 0.70 20.31
CA PRO A 736 36.08 1.48 21.43
C PRO A 736 37.21 2.40 20.95
N LYS A 737 37.41 3.48 21.68
CA LYS A 737 38.34 4.57 21.31
C LYS A 737 39.73 4.09 20.89
N GLY A 738 40.28 3.08 21.59
CA GLY A 738 41.61 2.51 21.32
C GLY A 738 41.72 1.78 19.99
N GLU A 739 40.62 1.31 19.41
CA GLU A 739 40.60 0.47 18.22
C GLU A 739 39.92 1.13 16.98
N ARG A 740 39.55 2.40 17.06
CA ARG A 740 38.86 3.14 15.98
C ARG A 740 39.71 3.42 14.75
N ARG A 741 41.04 3.19 14.84
CA ARG A 741 41.95 3.34 13.70
C ARG A 741 42.27 2.03 12.99
N ALA A 742 41.81 0.93 13.54
CA ALA A 742 41.96 -0.37 12.89
C ALA A 742 41.15 -0.46 11.59
N PRO A 743 41.70 -1.06 10.54
CA PRO A 743 40.99 -1.23 9.29
C PRO A 743 39.83 -2.22 9.42
N ILE A 744 38.89 -2.15 8.51
CA ILE A 744 37.65 -2.93 8.57
C ILE A 744 37.52 -3.80 7.33
N VAL A 745 37.27 -5.09 7.53
CA VAL A 745 36.72 -5.97 6.50
C VAL A 745 35.22 -6.06 6.73
N THR A 746 34.44 -5.86 5.71
CA THR A 746 32.99 -6.15 5.77
C THR A 746 32.64 -7.32 4.87
N VAL A 747 31.77 -8.21 5.30
CA VAL A 747 31.30 -9.34 4.47
C VAL A 747 29.80 -9.52 4.62
N GLN A 748 29.12 -9.64 3.49
CA GLN A 748 27.67 -9.70 3.40
C GLN A 748 27.23 -10.78 2.39
N ASP A 749 26.22 -11.59 2.74
CA ASP A 749 25.49 -12.41 1.77
C ASP A 749 24.46 -11.53 1.03
N GLY A 750 24.97 -10.59 0.28
CA GLY A 750 24.27 -9.52 -0.44
C GLY A 750 25.30 -8.53 -0.99
N ALA A 751 24.84 -7.41 -1.55
CA ALA A 751 25.72 -6.43 -2.17
C ALA A 751 26.81 -5.92 -1.20
N SER A 752 28.07 -5.88 -1.66
CA SER A 752 29.26 -5.59 -0.86
C SER A 752 29.24 -4.24 -0.15
N HIS A 753 28.59 -3.23 -0.76
CA HIS A 753 28.53 -1.87 -0.24
C HIS A 753 27.67 -1.72 1.04
N SER A 754 26.83 -2.70 1.37
CA SER A 754 25.82 -2.60 2.44
C SER A 754 26.38 -2.24 3.82
N LEU A 755 27.60 -2.68 4.14
CA LEU A 755 28.29 -2.36 5.38
C LEU A 755 29.50 -1.42 5.20
N ALA A 756 29.86 -1.05 3.97
CA ALA A 756 31.04 -0.25 3.68
C ALA A 756 31.00 1.16 4.32
N PHE A 757 29.82 1.67 4.70
CA PHE A 757 29.67 2.93 5.42
C PHE A 757 30.43 2.97 6.75
N LEU A 758 30.73 1.82 7.36
CA LEU A 758 31.45 1.73 8.64
C LEU A 758 32.82 2.40 8.58
N GLY A 759 33.55 2.27 7.47
CA GLY A 759 34.83 2.93 7.29
C GLY A 759 34.74 4.46 7.27
N SER A 760 33.68 5.01 6.68
CA SER A 760 33.45 6.45 6.63
C SER A 760 33.19 7.08 8.01
N VAL A 761 32.81 6.27 9.00
CA VAL A 761 32.59 6.71 10.38
C VAL A 761 33.91 7.10 11.03
N TRP A 762 34.94 6.30 10.79
CA TRP A 762 36.27 6.43 11.44
C TRP A 762 37.35 6.98 10.51
N GLY A 763 37.11 7.01 9.20
CA GLY A 763 38.09 7.40 8.17
C GLY A 763 39.24 6.39 8.07
N VAL A 764 38.91 5.09 8.10
CA VAL A 764 39.85 3.97 7.98
C VAL A 764 39.63 3.19 6.70
N PRO A 765 40.66 2.46 6.19
CA PRO A 765 40.51 1.55 5.07
C PRO A 765 39.38 0.53 5.30
N VAL A 766 38.62 0.25 4.25
CA VAL A 766 37.59 -0.80 4.23
C VAL A 766 37.79 -1.71 3.04
N VAL A 767 37.82 -3.02 3.29
CA VAL A 767 37.77 -4.02 2.22
C VAL A 767 36.39 -4.68 2.26
N PRO A 768 35.46 -4.28 1.37
CA PRO A 768 34.12 -4.83 1.36
C PRO A 768 34.04 -6.09 0.51
N LEU A 769 33.51 -7.17 1.08
CA LEU A 769 33.21 -8.43 0.41
C LEU A 769 31.68 -8.62 0.35
N GLY A 770 31.19 -9.11 -0.77
CA GLY A 770 29.75 -9.33 -0.97
C GLY A 770 29.44 -10.01 -2.30
N VAL A 771 28.18 -10.04 -2.65
CA VAL A 771 27.66 -10.63 -3.88
C VAL A 771 27.20 -9.49 -4.81
N ASP A 772 28.06 -9.14 -5.75
CA ASP A 772 27.85 -8.03 -6.70
C ASP A 772 27.51 -8.50 -8.11
N GLU A 773 27.42 -9.81 -8.32
CA GLU A 773 27.00 -10.43 -9.57
C GLU A 773 25.81 -11.36 -9.35
N PHE A 774 25.13 -11.77 -10.41
CA PHE A 774 24.07 -12.78 -10.30
C PHE A 774 24.66 -14.12 -9.84
N GLY A 775 23.98 -14.73 -8.87
CA GLY A 775 24.36 -16.04 -8.37
C GLY A 775 24.09 -17.19 -9.35
N GLN A 776 24.49 -18.37 -8.99
CA GLN A 776 24.30 -19.60 -9.76
C GLN A 776 24.04 -20.80 -8.86
N SER A 777 23.58 -21.92 -9.45
CA SER A 777 23.43 -23.18 -8.74
C SER A 777 24.79 -23.83 -8.48
N GLY A 778 24.97 -24.39 -7.29
CA GLY A 778 26.17 -25.08 -6.91
C GLY A 778 26.15 -25.57 -5.46
N SER A 779 27.25 -26.19 -4.99
CA SER A 779 27.43 -26.38 -3.57
C SER A 779 27.68 -25.00 -2.91
N ARG A 780 27.28 -24.82 -1.65
CA ARG A 780 27.48 -23.54 -0.94
C ARG A 780 28.95 -23.12 -0.95
N GLN A 781 29.87 -24.06 -0.69
CA GLN A 781 31.30 -23.78 -0.71
C GLN A 781 31.74 -23.24 -2.07
N ALA A 782 31.40 -23.94 -3.17
CA ALA A 782 31.77 -23.51 -4.51
C ALA A 782 31.19 -22.14 -4.87
N VAL A 783 29.93 -21.85 -4.48
CA VAL A 783 29.31 -20.53 -4.70
C VAL A 783 30.02 -19.45 -3.90
N TYR A 784 30.31 -19.69 -2.60
CA TYR A 784 31.04 -18.74 -1.77
C TYR A 784 32.46 -18.45 -2.29
N GLU A 785 33.20 -19.48 -2.72
CA GLU A 785 34.50 -19.33 -3.36
C GLU A 785 34.40 -18.50 -4.66
N THR A 786 33.39 -18.79 -5.49
CA THR A 786 33.19 -18.07 -6.76
C THR A 786 32.90 -16.60 -6.59
N VAL A 787 32.06 -16.23 -5.60
CA VAL A 787 31.70 -14.82 -5.32
C VAL A 787 32.65 -14.14 -4.34
N GLY A 788 33.62 -14.87 -3.79
CA GLY A 788 34.69 -14.30 -2.97
C GLY A 788 34.28 -13.91 -1.54
N ILE A 789 33.39 -14.70 -0.89
CA ILE A 789 32.92 -14.44 0.48
C ILE A 789 33.22 -15.57 1.46
N ASP A 790 34.05 -16.55 1.06
CA ASP A 790 34.49 -17.62 1.94
C ASP A 790 35.53 -17.13 3.00
N ALA A 791 35.82 -18.00 3.97
CA ALA A 791 36.76 -17.69 5.02
C ALA A 791 38.18 -17.34 4.52
N THR A 792 38.61 -17.90 3.37
CA THR A 792 39.92 -17.61 2.79
C THR A 792 39.99 -16.20 2.23
N GLN A 793 38.92 -15.76 1.53
CA GLN A 793 38.84 -14.40 1.00
C GLN A 793 38.69 -13.36 2.11
N ILE A 794 37.96 -13.68 3.17
CA ILE A 794 37.87 -12.81 4.36
C ILE A 794 39.24 -12.67 5.04
N PHE A 795 39.99 -13.76 5.18
CA PHE A 795 41.37 -13.75 5.70
C PHE A 795 42.27 -12.87 4.81
N ASN A 796 42.27 -13.08 3.51
CA ASN A 796 43.07 -12.30 2.57
C ASN A 796 42.71 -10.79 2.62
N ALA A 797 41.42 -10.48 2.74
CA ALA A 797 40.92 -9.12 2.90
C ALA A 797 41.40 -8.48 4.21
N GLY A 798 41.53 -9.27 5.27
CA GLY A 798 42.13 -8.83 6.55
C GLY A 798 43.58 -8.41 6.41
N MET A 799 44.39 -9.23 5.73
CA MET A 799 45.80 -8.91 5.43
C MET A 799 45.91 -7.67 4.51
N LEU A 800 45.12 -7.61 3.44
CA LEU A 800 45.09 -6.46 2.55
C LEU A 800 44.68 -5.17 3.27
N ALA A 801 43.74 -5.26 4.21
CA ALA A 801 43.27 -4.09 4.95
C ALA A 801 44.34 -3.49 5.85
N LEU A 802 45.26 -4.31 6.38
CA LEU A 802 46.44 -3.86 7.13
C LEU A 802 47.45 -3.18 6.18
N ASP A 803 47.72 -3.77 5.01
CA ASP A 803 48.64 -3.18 4.04
C ASP A 803 48.14 -1.77 3.60
N LEU A 804 46.84 -1.61 3.37
CA LEU A 804 46.22 -0.33 3.03
C LEU A 804 46.26 0.71 4.17
N LEU A 805 46.49 0.29 5.39
CA LEU A 805 46.66 1.21 6.53
C LEU A 805 48.07 1.83 6.56
N ASP A 806 49.07 1.07 6.08
CA ASP A 806 50.47 1.51 6.05
C ASP A 806 50.79 2.39 4.82
N ASP A 807 49.96 2.31 3.75
CA ASP A 807 50.02 3.19 2.58
C ASP A 807 49.38 4.56 2.86
#